data_99dfa786a27d40524af4a7ced51ccbf0
#
_entry.id   99dfa786a27d40524af4a7ced51ccbf0
#
_cell.length_a   1.000
_cell.length_b   1.000
_cell.length_c   1.000
_cell.angle_alpha   90.00
_cell.angle_beta   90.00
_cell.angle_gamma   90.00
#
_symmetry.space_group_name_H-M   'P 1'
#
loop_
_entity.id
_entity.type
_entity.pdbx_description
1 polymer ?
#
loop_
_entity_poly.entity_id
_entity_poly.type
_entity_poly.pdbx_seq_one_letter_code
_entity_poly.pdbx_strand_id
1 'polypeptide(L)'
;MHVRLLCRVFVAACLLSLPIAMAAVMAAVRGVVHDPQHRPIAGAAVTIHAANSDFVEDVKTNPDGEFSFSAVPAGDYFVTAAQPGFDTAKQGITVASNTSPILHFELAVGSVQQSVTVETNSSQANVDSITPTTLISREDIARTPGADRTNSMAMITDYVPGAYMTHDMLHMRGGHELSWLIDGVNIPNTNIASNIAPQIDPKDIDYLEVDRGSYRAAVGDRTYGVFDVVPRSGFERNRQGELVLAAGNFYQTNDQLSLGSHSEKFAWYTSVNGNRSNYGLQPPIETPIHNASNGYGGFASFLYNHDPANQMRLVTQLRTDYYQIPYDPDADDWQNQLYNSSGLRDGEHETDGYAALTWVHNFNASTVLQFSPFYHYNDAKYDPSAQDLPTATSSNQTGNYAGVQSSISTVIAKNSISGGVYGYSQHEHDVFGVVFNDGSSQNFTQPEQITGGVEEVFVEDSYKPATWLTLVAGLRQSYFTGAISEDAVYPRVGAAVLIPKLNWVVRGFYGHFYQPPPLTSLSGPALQYANGNDTGFLPLHGERDEEHQFGVQIPFHGWLLDADTFETKAQNFLDHSNIGESSIFIPVTVQGAKIQAWELTIRSPRLWRYGQAHLAYSNQVAQQIGPITGGLICYPPNSPACAVAPGYSALDHDQRNTLNFGMNGNLPYRAYASLNIYYGSGFSNGYQDPPSPFNGAYLPGLVSADLSLGKEIGENLSVSVHSQNVSNTRRLLDNSLTFGGFHYNDPRQIYGEVRYRFHF
;
A
#
# COMPACT_ATOMS: atom_id res chain seq x y z
N MET A 1 7.69 10.55 38.00
CA MET A 1 7.41 9.11 38.15
C MET A 1 5.99 8.82 38.65
N HIS A 2 5.49 9.47 39.70
CA HIS A 2 4.15 9.21 40.26
C HIS A 2 2.96 9.63 39.37
N VAL A 3 3.05 10.72 38.63
CA VAL A 3 1.99 11.18 37.70
C VAL A 3 1.85 10.21 36.52
N ARG A 4 2.96 9.65 36.01
CA ARG A 4 2.95 8.66 34.92
C ARG A 4 2.33 7.32 35.35
N LEU A 5 2.56 6.90 36.60
CA LEU A 5 1.95 5.71 37.16
C LEU A 5 0.44 5.90 37.37
N LEU A 6 0.02 7.08 37.82
CA LEU A 6 -1.38 7.44 37.98
C LEU A 6 -2.12 7.52 36.64
N CYS A 7 -1.51 8.06 35.58
CA CYS A 7 -2.08 8.02 34.23
C CYS A 7 -2.20 6.58 33.70
N ARG A 8 -1.18 5.74 33.92
CA ARG A 8 -1.25 4.31 33.51
C ARG A 8 -2.33 3.54 34.27
N VAL A 9 -2.45 3.80 35.57
CA VAL A 9 -3.49 3.18 36.41
C VAL A 9 -4.87 3.74 36.05
N PHE A 10 -4.97 5.03 35.74
CA PHE A 10 -6.23 5.65 35.30
C PHE A 10 -6.64 5.15 33.92
N VAL A 11 -5.70 5.06 32.95
CA VAL A 11 -5.94 4.46 31.63
C VAL A 11 -6.29 2.99 31.75
N ALA A 12 -5.59 2.20 32.58
CA ALA A 12 -5.92 0.82 32.85
C ALA A 12 -7.28 0.66 33.58
N ALA A 13 -7.62 1.56 34.49
CA ALA A 13 -8.92 1.55 35.19
C ALA A 13 -10.06 2.03 34.27
N CYS A 14 -9.82 2.98 33.39
CA CYS A 14 -10.76 3.35 32.32
C CYS A 14 -10.94 2.23 31.30
N LEU A 15 -9.88 1.48 30.95
CA LEU A 15 -9.95 0.30 30.08
C LEU A 15 -10.71 -0.87 30.74
N LEU A 16 -10.76 -0.94 32.07
CA LEU A 16 -11.47 -1.98 32.83
C LEU A 16 -12.91 -1.62 33.18
N SER A 17 -13.34 -0.38 33.03
CA SER A 17 -14.64 0.11 33.51
C SER A 17 -15.59 0.62 32.41
N LEU A 18 -15.16 0.68 31.15
CA LEU A 18 -16.03 0.98 30.01
C LEU A 18 -16.39 -0.32 29.30
N PRO A 19 -17.64 -0.51 28.81
CA PRO A 19 -17.87 -1.46 27.76
C PRO A 19 -17.07 -0.96 26.54
N ILE A 20 -15.94 -1.61 26.30
CA ILE A 20 -14.93 -1.18 25.31
C ILE A 20 -15.56 -1.31 23.93
N ALA A 21 -15.85 -0.19 23.28
CA ALA A 21 -16.28 -0.12 21.88
C ALA A 21 -15.04 0.11 21.01
N MET A 22 -14.80 -0.71 19.98
CA MET A 22 -13.54 -0.75 19.22
C MET A 22 -13.80 -1.09 17.73
N ALA A 23 -13.08 -0.60 16.74
CA ALA A 23 -13.37 -0.63 15.29
C ALA A 23 -12.85 -1.86 14.54
N ALA A 24 -13.64 -2.36 13.59
CA ALA A 24 -13.23 -3.42 12.67
C ALA A 24 -12.70 -2.83 11.34
N VAL A 25 -11.74 -3.49 10.72
CA VAL A 25 -11.19 -3.15 9.41
C VAL A 25 -12.01 -3.79 8.27
N MET A 26 -12.80 -4.82 8.54
CA MET A 26 -13.78 -5.34 7.59
C MET A 26 -15.01 -4.45 7.52
N ALA A 27 -15.63 -4.37 6.33
CA ALA A 27 -16.83 -3.60 6.13
C ALA A 27 -18.05 -4.31 6.74
N ALA A 28 -18.99 -3.54 7.24
CA ALA A 28 -20.31 -4.03 7.60
C ALA A 28 -21.31 -3.56 6.53
N VAL A 29 -21.96 -4.49 5.83
CA VAL A 29 -23.04 -4.18 4.90
C VAL A 29 -24.36 -4.32 5.65
N ARG A 30 -25.14 -3.24 5.70
CA ARG A 30 -26.40 -3.16 6.44
C ARG A 30 -27.53 -2.73 5.58
N GLY A 31 -28.75 -2.92 6.02
CA GLY A 31 -29.89 -2.37 5.30
C GLY A 31 -31.22 -2.68 5.96
N VAL A 32 -32.25 -2.20 5.29
CA VAL A 32 -33.65 -2.39 5.67
C VAL A 32 -34.41 -2.97 4.50
N VAL A 33 -35.27 -3.93 4.77
CA VAL A 33 -36.21 -4.52 3.82
C VAL A 33 -37.62 -4.11 4.24
N HIS A 34 -38.37 -3.46 3.34
CA HIS A 34 -39.72 -2.98 3.57
C HIS A 34 -40.62 -3.19 2.33
N ASP A 35 -41.93 -3.11 2.54
CA ASP A 35 -42.89 -3.10 1.46
C ASP A 35 -43.06 -1.68 0.85
N PRO A 36 -43.84 -1.50 -0.25
CA PRO A 36 -44.06 -0.19 -0.86
C PRO A 36 -44.78 0.83 0.05
N GLN A 37 -45.31 0.39 1.18
CA GLN A 37 -45.93 1.27 2.19
C GLN A 37 -44.93 1.55 3.34
N HIS A 38 -43.65 1.27 3.14
CA HIS A 38 -42.56 1.41 4.14
C HIS A 38 -42.77 0.59 5.43
N ARG A 39 -43.55 -0.48 5.37
CA ARG A 39 -43.69 -1.39 6.53
C ARG A 39 -42.54 -2.39 6.50
N PRO A 40 -41.84 -2.58 7.64
CA PRO A 40 -40.70 -3.50 7.69
C PRO A 40 -41.15 -4.93 7.40
N ILE A 41 -40.32 -5.67 6.66
CA ILE A 41 -40.53 -7.10 6.37
C ILE A 41 -39.57 -7.91 7.26
N ALA A 42 -40.14 -8.52 8.30
CA ALA A 42 -39.39 -9.39 9.20
C ALA A 42 -39.18 -10.79 8.58
N GLY A 43 -38.01 -11.39 8.83
CA GLY A 43 -37.66 -12.74 8.40
C GLY A 43 -37.38 -12.87 6.90
N ALA A 44 -37.26 -11.77 6.16
CA ALA A 44 -36.81 -11.79 4.76
C ALA A 44 -35.38 -12.38 4.70
N ALA A 45 -35.16 -13.29 3.76
CA ALA A 45 -33.83 -13.80 3.50
C ALA A 45 -33.02 -12.75 2.71
N VAL A 46 -31.86 -12.38 3.23
CA VAL A 46 -30.95 -11.47 2.54
C VAL A 46 -29.62 -12.22 2.34
N THR A 47 -29.18 -12.28 1.09
CA THR A 47 -27.97 -12.97 0.67
C THR A 47 -26.99 -11.96 0.08
N ILE A 48 -25.75 -11.94 0.53
CA ILE A 48 -24.64 -11.26 -0.11
C ILE A 48 -23.76 -12.25 -0.85
N HIS A 49 -23.45 -11.98 -2.10
CA HIS A 49 -22.65 -12.85 -2.97
C HIS A 49 -21.57 -12.03 -3.64
N ALA A 50 -20.30 -12.46 -3.55
CA ALA A 50 -19.21 -11.79 -4.25
C ALA A 50 -19.36 -11.90 -5.78
N ALA A 51 -19.05 -10.82 -6.48
CA ALA A 51 -19.19 -10.78 -7.95
C ALA A 51 -18.21 -11.72 -8.65
N ASN A 52 -17.05 -11.97 -8.03
CA ASN A 52 -15.90 -12.66 -8.64
C ASN A 52 -15.48 -13.94 -7.88
N SER A 53 -16.28 -14.40 -6.91
CA SER A 53 -15.99 -15.62 -6.16
C SER A 53 -17.27 -16.30 -5.68
N ASP A 54 -17.17 -17.52 -5.17
CA ASP A 54 -18.27 -18.26 -4.58
C ASP A 54 -18.52 -17.89 -3.09
N PHE A 55 -17.96 -16.75 -2.63
CA PHE A 55 -18.26 -16.25 -1.29
C PHE A 55 -19.72 -15.83 -1.21
N VAL A 56 -20.44 -16.46 -0.28
CA VAL A 56 -21.86 -16.21 -0.02
C VAL A 56 -22.08 -16.17 1.47
N GLU A 57 -22.87 -15.22 1.94
CA GLU A 57 -23.35 -15.15 3.32
C GLU A 57 -24.84 -14.84 3.32
N ASP A 58 -25.59 -15.50 4.23
CA ASP A 58 -27.05 -15.37 4.35
C ASP A 58 -27.41 -14.88 5.73
N VAL A 59 -28.30 -13.89 5.79
CA VAL A 59 -28.91 -13.41 7.04
C VAL A 59 -30.42 -13.29 6.89
N LYS A 60 -31.14 -13.14 8.00
CA LYS A 60 -32.57 -12.83 7.98
C LYS A 60 -32.81 -11.47 8.64
N THR A 61 -33.76 -10.73 8.11
CA THR A 61 -34.16 -9.46 8.72
C THR A 61 -34.79 -9.67 10.10
N ASN A 62 -34.52 -8.74 11.01
CA ASN A 62 -35.11 -8.66 12.33
C ASN A 62 -36.58 -8.16 12.25
N PRO A 63 -37.34 -8.04 13.38
CA PRO A 63 -38.72 -7.52 13.38
C PRO A 63 -38.88 -6.12 12.79
N ASP A 64 -37.82 -5.30 12.80
CA ASP A 64 -37.79 -3.95 12.22
C ASP A 64 -37.37 -3.94 10.74
N GLY A 65 -37.24 -5.13 10.12
CA GLY A 65 -36.82 -5.28 8.72
C GLY A 65 -35.34 -5.07 8.48
N GLU A 66 -34.53 -4.91 9.52
CA GLU A 66 -33.09 -4.63 9.40
C GLU A 66 -32.28 -5.92 9.25
N PHE A 67 -31.19 -5.82 8.49
CA PHE A 67 -30.18 -6.87 8.35
C PHE A 67 -28.77 -6.30 8.44
N SER A 68 -27.79 -7.16 8.73
CA SER A 68 -26.38 -6.80 8.76
C SER A 68 -25.50 -8.00 8.43
N PHE A 69 -24.54 -7.79 7.50
CA PHE A 69 -23.36 -8.62 7.29
C PHE A 69 -22.18 -7.89 7.89
N SER A 70 -21.48 -8.49 8.81
CA SER A 70 -20.57 -7.77 9.71
C SER A 70 -19.09 -7.92 9.40
N ALA A 71 -18.73 -8.83 8.49
CA ALA A 71 -17.35 -9.11 8.13
C ALA A 71 -17.24 -9.37 6.62
N VAL A 72 -17.56 -8.37 5.83
CA VAL A 72 -17.53 -8.44 4.37
C VAL A 72 -16.17 -7.90 3.91
N PRO A 73 -15.35 -8.71 3.22
CA PRO A 73 -14.11 -8.24 2.63
C PRO A 73 -14.34 -7.10 1.62
N ALA A 74 -13.34 -6.26 1.38
CA ALA A 74 -13.42 -5.29 0.31
C ALA A 74 -13.60 -5.99 -1.05
N GLY A 75 -14.44 -5.44 -1.91
CA GLY A 75 -14.75 -6.04 -3.21
C GLY A 75 -16.11 -5.67 -3.77
N ASP A 76 -16.46 -6.29 -4.92
CA ASP A 76 -17.75 -6.11 -5.57
C ASP A 76 -18.70 -7.25 -5.20
N TYR A 77 -19.93 -6.91 -4.83
CA TYR A 77 -20.94 -7.84 -4.34
C TYR A 77 -22.31 -7.59 -4.97
N PHE A 78 -23.12 -8.64 -4.97
CA PHE A 78 -24.57 -8.54 -5.18
C PHE A 78 -25.27 -8.89 -3.88
N VAL A 79 -26.16 -8.02 -3.41
CA VAL A 79 -27.04 -8.29 -2.28
C VAL A 79 -28.44 -8.54 -2.80
N THR A 80 -29.03 -9.64 -2.40
CA THR A 80 -30.36 -10.07 -2.82
C THR A 80 -31.28 -10.19 -1.59
N ALA A 81 -32.45 -9.55 -1.62
CA ALA A 81 -33.47 -9.68 -0.58
C ALA A 81 -34.70 -10.41 -1.15
N ALA A 82 -35.16 -11.43 -0.44
CA ALA A 82 -36.28 -12.26 -0.87
C ALA A 82 -37.22 -12.61 0.31
N GLN A 83 -38.55 -12.58 0.09
CA GLN A 83 -39.53 -13.02 1.05
C GLN A 83 -40.68 -13.68 0.29
N PRO A 84 -41.23 -14.83 0.76
CA PRO A 84 -42.38 -15.45 0.13
C PRO A 84 -43.57 -14.49 0.03
N GLY A 85 -44.14 -14.37 -1.18
CA GLY A 85 -45.21 -13.46 -1.49
C GLY A 85 -44.79 -12.07 -1.99
N PHE A 86 -43.49 -11.83 -2.09
CA PHE A 86 -42.92 -10.60 -2.64
C PHE A 86 -41.98 -10.91 -3.82
N ASP A 87 -41.73 -9.94 -4.67
CA ASP A 87 -40.74 -10.01 -5.71
C ASP A 87 -39.33 -9.91 -5.10
N THR A 88 -38.39 -10.64 -5.66
CA THR A 88 -36.98 -10.61 -5.21
C THR A 88 -36.29 -9.35 -5.73
N ALA A 89 -35.66 -8.61 -4.85
CA ALA A 89 -34.84 -7.43 -5.19
C ALA A 89 -33.35 -7.78 -5.12
N LYS A 90 -32.58 -7.24 -6.07
CA LYS A 90 -31.11 -7.46 -6.15
C LYS A 90 -30.41 -6.13 -6.42
N GLN A 91 -29.36 -5.83 -5.65
CA GLN A 91 -28.57 -4.61 -5.76
C GLN A 91 -27.08 -4.97 -5.83
N GLY A 92 -26.32 -4.35 -6.74
CA GLY A 92 -24.87 -4.43 -6.78
C GLY A 92 -24.25 -3.36 -5.89
N ILE A 93 -23.20 -3.72 -5.14
CA ILE A 93 -22.46 -2.78 -4.30
C ILE A 93 -20.96 -3.04 -4.42
N THR A 94 -20.16 -1.98 -4.27
CA THR A 94 -18.72 -2.08 -4.01
C THR A 94 -18.49 -1.81 -2.53
N VAL A 95 -17.81 -2.71 -1.87
CA VAL A 95 -17.47 -2.64 -0.45
C VAL A 95 -16.01 -2.28 -0.34
N ALA A 96 -15.70 -1.17 0.32
CA ALA A 96 -14.35 -0.77 0.69
C ALA A 96 -14.16 -0.98 2.21
N SER A 97 -12.92 -1.18 2.64
CA SER A 97 -12.59 -1.41 4.04
C SER A 97 -13.12 -0.29 4.92
N ASN A 98 -13.58 -0.65 6.11
CA ASN A 98 -14.15 0.33 7.03
C ASN A 98 -15.36 1.13 6.52
N THR A 99 -15.99 0.73 5.43
CA THR A 99 -17.28 1.30 5.02
C THR A 99 -18.43 0.55 5.68
N SER A 100 -19.57 1.21 5.78
CA SER A 100 -20.80 0.59 6.26
C SER A 100 -21.95 1.00 5.34
N PRO A 101 -21.95 0.50 4.09
CA PRO A 101 -23.04 0.83 3.17
C PRO A 101 -24.38 0.39 3.75
N ILE A 102 -25.37 1.28 3.65
CA ILE A 102 -26.74 1.03 4.10
C ILE A 102 -27.61 0.85 2.87
N LEU A 103 -28.16 -0.35 2.72
CA LEU A 103 -29.01 -0.72 1.59
C LEU A 103 -30.48 -0.57 1.94
N HIS A 104 -31.26 -0.16 0.97
CA HIS A 104 -32.71 -0.09 1.06
C HIS A 104 -33.32 -1.02 0.02
N PHE A 105 -34.08 -2.03 0.47
CA PHE A 105 -34.83 -2.93 -0.38
C PHE A 105 -36.32 -2.70 -0.20
N GLU A 106 -36.96 -2.20 -1.25
CA GLU A 106 -38.41 -2.19 -1.37
C GLU A 106 -38.84 -3.44 -2.12
N LEU A 107 -39.57 -4.35 -1.45
CA LEU A 107 -40.08 -5.54 -2.07
C LEU A 107 -41.56 -5.33 -2.48
N ALA A 108 -41.83 -5.31 -3.77
CA ALA A 108 -43.17 -5.29 -4.29
C ALA A 108 -43.92 -6.61 -4.00
N VAL A 109 -45.23 -6.56 -3.81
CA VAL A 109 -46.07 -7.77 -3.65
C VAL A 109 -46.00 -8.57 -4.96
N GLY A 110 -45.52 -9.81 -4.90
CA GLY A 110 -45.18 -10.62 -6.07
C GLY A 110 -46.42 -10.92 -6.94
N SER A 111 -46.31 -10.64 -8.21
CA SER A 111 -47.11 -11.23 -9.27
C SER A 111 -46.34 -12.46 -9.79
N VAL A 112 -47.05 -13.43 -10.38
CA VAL A 112 -46.51 -14.74 -10.84
C VAL A 112 -45.35 -14.66 -11.87
N GLN A 113 -44.84 -13.49 -12.17
CA GLN A 113 -43.64 -13.27 -13.01
C GLN A 113 -42.49 -12.75 -12.15
N GLN A 114 -41.44 -13.54 -12.06
CA GLN A 114 -40.19 -13.13 -11.45
C GLN A 114 -39.55 -12.01 -12.26
N SER A 115 -39.60 -10.79 -11.77
CA SER A 115 -38.75 -9.72 -12.28
C SER A 115 -37.58 -9.50 -11.34
N VAL A 116 -36.38 -9.68 -11.82
CA VAL A 116 -35.14 -9.35 -11.09
C VAL A 116 -34.69 -7.97 -11.57
N THR A 117 -34.86 -6.96 -10.76
CA THR A 117 -34.29 -5.65 -11.03
C THR A 117 -32.85 -5.64 -10.58
N VAL A 118 -31.91 -5.55 -11.50
CA VAL A 118 -30.48 -5.42 -11.20
C VAL A 118 -30.15 -3.94 -11.32
N GLU A 119 -30.03 -3.25 -10.21
CA GLU A 119 -29.41 -1.92 -10.18
C GLU A 119 -27.93 -2.06 -9.88
N THR A 120 -27.09 -1.72 -10.84
CA THR A 120 -25.64 -1.65 -10.64
C THR A 120 -25.27 -0.24 -10.18
N ASN A 121 -25.11 -0.05 -8.88
CA ASN A 121 -24.75 1.25 -8.29
C ASN A 121 -23.23 1.46 -8.20
N SER A 122 -22.45 0.89 -9.12
CA SER A 122 -20.98 1.01 -9.14
C SER A 122 -20.44 2.43 -9.39
N SER A 123 -21.32 3.41 -9.53
CA SER A 123 -20.95 4.81 -9.79
C SER A 123 -21.64 5.83 -8.89
N GLN A 124 -22.09 5.41 -7.70
CA GLN A 124 -22.61 6.36 -6.71
C GLN A 124 -21.49 6.99 -5.91
N ALA A 125 -21.56 8.32 -5.74
CA ALA A 125 -20.66 9.03 -4.84
C ALA A 125 -20.88 8.58 -3.39
N ASN A 126 -19.80 8.29 -2.69
CA ASN A 126 -19.85 7.74 -1.33
C ASN A 126 -19.80 8.86 -0.28
N VAL A 127 -20.95 9.19 0.33
CA VAL A 127 -21.03 10.16 1.44
C VAL A 127 -20.59 9.55 2.78
N ASP A 128 -20.38 8.25 2.84
CA ASP A 128 -20.07 7.54 4.08
C ASP A 128 -18.57 7.56 4.42
N SER A 129 -17.72 8.00 3.48
CA SER A 129 -16.28 8.14 3.68
C SER A 129 -15.80 9.55 3.40
N ILE A 130 -14.90 10.04 4.25
CA ILE A 130 -14.13 11.27 4.02
C ILE A 130 -12.81 10.98 3.27
N THR A 131 -12.37 9.72 3.25
CA THR A 131 -11.12 9.27 2.64
C THR A 131 -11.30 9.03 1.16
N PRO A 132 -10.48 9.61 0.28
CA PRO A 132 -10.45 9.24 -1.13
C PRO A 132 -9.75 7.89 -1.29
N THR A 133 -10.51 6.90 -1.71
CA THR A 133 -10.07 5.51 -1.84
C THR A 133 -10.11 5.06 -3.30
N THR A 134 -9.05 4.38 -3.75
CA THR A 134 -8.99 3.69 -5.03
C THR A 134 -9.02 2.19 -4.78
N LEU A 135 -10.02 1.49 -5.33
CA LEU A 135 -10.11 0.04 -5.28
C LEU A 135 -9.65 -0.55 -6.62
N ILE A 136 -8.66 -1.43 -6.58
CA ILE A 136 -8.05 -2.11 -7.74
C ILE A 136 -8.35 -3.59 -7.61
N SER A 137 -9.12 -4.12 -8.56
CA SER A 137 -9.54 -5.51 -8.53
C SER A 137 -8.48 -6.45 -9.12
N ARG A 138 -8.59 -7.73 -8.83
CA ARG A 138 -7.80 -8.78 -9.48
C ARG A 138 -7.90 -8.72 -11.02
N GLU A 139 -9.06 -8.39 -11.57
CA GLU A 139 -9.23 -8.23 -13.02
C GLU A 139 -8.40 -7.04 -13.54
N ASP A 140 -8.38 -5.92 -12.80
CA ASP A 140 -7.56 -4.76 -13.13
C ASP A 140 -6.06 -5.15 -13.11
N ILE A 141 -5.60 -5.84 -12.06
CA ILE A 141 -4.21 -6.30 -11.92
C ILE A 141 -3.83 -7.23 -13.08
N ALA A 142 -4.64 -8.26 -13.34
CA ALA A 142 -4.35 -9.26 -14.36
C ALA A 142 -4.39 -8.72 -15.81
N ARG A 143 -5.08 -7.60 -16.04
CA ARG A 143 -5.22 -6.98 -17.37
C ARG A 143 -4.26 -5.82 -17.60
N THR A 144 -3.80 -5.16 -16.55
CA THR A 144 -2.82 -4.08 -16.68
C THR A 144 -1.46 -4.64 -17.08
N PRO A 145 -0.85 -4.14 -18.16
CA PRO A 145 0.42 -4.65 -18.62
C PRO A 145 1.51 -4.63 -17.55
N GLY A 146 2.04 -5.78 -17.19
CA GLY A 146 3.10 -5.92 -16.19
C GLY A 146 2.67 -5.84 -14.73
N ALA A 147 1.41 -5.52 -14.41
CA ALA A 147 0.99 -5.32 -13.03
C ALA A 147 0.91 -6.62 -12.21
N ASP A 148 0.74 -7.76 -12.85
CA ASP A 148 0.71 -9.08 -12.19
C ASP A 148 2.09 -9.75 -12.06
N ARG A 149 3.16 -9.05 -12.47
CA ARG A 149 4.53 -9.53 -12.27
C ARG A 149 4.94 -9.39 -10.81
N THR A 150 5.67 -10.37 -10.34
CA THR A 150 6.30 -10.30 -9.01
C THR A 150 7.16 -9.03 -8.89
N ASN A 151 7.11 -8.38 -7.76
CA ASN A 151 7.77 -7.11 -7.46
C ASN A 151 7.34 -5.93 -8.36
N SER A 152 6.23 -6.04 -9.09
CA SER A 152 5.68 -4.94 -9.86
C SER A 152 4.76 -4.06 -8.99
N MET A 153 4.96 -2.76 -9.07
CA MET A 153 4.06 -1.76 -8.48
C MET A 153 3.14 -1.10 -9.51
N ALA A 154 3.12 -1.59 -10.75
CA ALA A 154 2.26 -1.03 -11.81
C ALA A 154 0.76 -1.08 -11.45
N MET A 155 0.33 -2.04 -10.63
CA MET A 155 -1.03 -2.06 -10.08
C MET A 155 -1.35 -0.81 -9.24
N ILE A 156 -0.35 -0.16 -8.66
CA ILE A 156 -0.51 1.08 -7.90
C ILE A 156 -0.25 2.28 -8.79
N THR A 157 0.91 2.35 -9.42
CA THR A 157 1.34 3.53 -10.17
C THR A 157 0.40 3.87 -11.33
N ASP A 158 -0.25 2.88 -11.93
CA ASP A 158 -1.17 3.09 -13.06
C ASP A 158 -2.55 3.58 -12.63
N TYR A 159 -2.97 3.35 -11.40
CA TYR A 159 -4.32 3.66 -10.92
C TYR A 159 -4.38 4.79 -9.90
N VAL A 160 -3.27 5.05 -9.20
CA VAL A 160 -3.24 5.95 -8.06
C VAL A 160 -2.53 7.25 -8.44
N PRO A 161 -3.21 8.42 -8.40
CA PRO A 161 -2.57 9.70 -8.69
C PRO A 161 -1.48 9.99 -7.64
N GLY A 162 -0.37 10.56 -8.11
CA GLY A 162 0.77 10.88 -7.24
C GLY A 162 1.62 9.68 -6.82
N ALA A 163 1.34 8.48 -7.33
CA ALA A 163 2.18 7.30 -7.15
C ALA A 163 3.12 7.13 -8.35
N TYR A 164 4.40 6.89 -8.10
CA TYR A 164 5.43 6.67 -9.12
C TYR A 164 6.62 5.89 -8.55
N MET A 165 7.42 5.32 -9.45
CA MET A 165 8.65 4.62 -9.11
C MET A 165 9.86 5.47 -9.49
N THR A 166 10.80 5.63 -8.58
CA THR A 166 12.14 6.18 -8.84
C THR A 166 13.12 5.52 -7.89
N HIS A 167 14.38 5.36 -8.29
CA HIS A 167 15.42 4.59 -7.59
C HIS A 167 14.89 3.30 -6.92
N ASP A 168 14.09 2.55 -7.69
CA ASP A 168 13.46 1.29 -7.29
C ASP A 168 12.49 1.37 -6.10
N MET A 169 12.15 2.56 -5.63
CA MET A 169 11.19 2.79 -4.55
C MET A 169 9.85 3.28 -5.04
N LEU A 170 8.77 2.82 -4.40
CA LEU A 170 7.44 3.39 -4.57
C LEU A 170 7.31 4.67 -3.77
N HIS A 171 7.01 5.75 -4.46
CA HIS A 171 6.71 7.04 -3.85
C HIS A 171 5.24 7.38 -4.03
N MET A 172 4.68 8.02 -3.04
CA MET A 172 3.32 8.55 -3.10
C MET A 172 3.25 9.88 -2.36
N ARG A 173 2.66 10.89 -3.00
CA ARG A 173 2.49 12.22 -2.41
C ARG A 173 3.80 12.82 -1.88
N GLY A 174 4.91 12.58 -2.58
CA GLY A 174 6.24 13.08 -2.21
C GLY A 174 6.92 12.39 -1.03
N GLY A 175 6.35 11.34 -0.48
CA GLY A 175 6.97 10.51 0.55
C GLY A 175 7.16 9.07 0.10
N HIS A 176 8.08 8.37 0.72
CA HIS A 176 8.38 6.96 0.46
C HIS A 176 8.02 6.05 1.66
N GLU A 177 7.61 6.64 2.78
CA GLU A 177 7.16 5.91 3.95
C GLU A 177 5.66 5.60 3.85
N LEU A 178 5.34 4.38 3.48
CA LEU A 178 4.00 3.91 3.13
C LEU A 178 3.50 2.88 4.14
N SER A 179 2.21 2.90 4.47
CA SER A 179 1.58 1.88 5.31
C SER A 179 1.04 0.76 4.46
N TRP A 180 1.44 -0.45 4.80
CA TRP A 180 0.91 -1.67 4.20
C TRP A 180 0.09 -2.46 5.21
N LEU A 181 -1.08 -2.88 4.79
CA LEU A 181 -1.96 -3.76 5.55
C LEU A 181 -2.19 -5.02 4.74
N ILE A 182 -2.34 -6.14 5.42
CA ILE A 182 -2.83 -7.38 4.82
C ILE A 182 -4.11 -7.75 5.55
N ASP A 183 -5.22 -7.76 4.81
CA ASP A 183 -6.53 -8.07 5.37
C ASP A 183 -6.86 -7.17 6.56
N GLY A 184 -6.46 -5.88 6.42
CA GLY A 184 -6.64 -4.83 7.41
C GLY A 184 -5.74 -4.88 8.63
N VAL A 185 -4.76 -5.78 8.67
CA VAL A 185 -3.76 -5.84 9.73
C VAL A 185 -2.49 -5.13 9.29
N ASN A 186 -2.09 -4.11 10.02
CA ASN A 186 -0.92 -3.31 9.69
C ASN A 186 0.38 -4.13 9.82
N ILE A 187 1.25 -4.02 8.82
CA ILE A 187 2.56 -4.67 8.79
C ILE A 187 3.61 -3.68 9.25
N PRO A 188 4.26 -3.90 10.39
CA PRO A 188 5.28 -2.97 10.88
C PRO A 188 6.53 -3.03 10.00
N ASN A 189 7.14 -1.87 9.81
CA ASN A 189 8.46 -1.67 9.19
C ASN A 189 8.70 -2.50 7.92
N THR A 190 8.08 -2.09 6.85
CA THR A 190 8.15 -2.75 5.56
C THR A 190 9.37 -2.37 4.72
N ASN A 191 10.27 -1.50 5.23
CA ASN A 191 11.38 -0.91 4.48
C ASN A 191 12.76 -1.26 5.06
N ILE A 192 12.92 -2.34 5.83
CA ILE A 192 14.27 -2.75 6.29
C ILE A 192 15.14 -3.20 5.13
N ALA A 193 14.51 -3.90 4.19
CA ALA A 193 15.19 -4.45 3.05
C ALA A 193 15.11 -3.50 1.87
N SER A 194 14.70 -4.01 0.77
CA SER A 194 14.44 -3.17 -0.37
C SER A 194 13.14 -2.41 -0.14
N ASN A 195 12.92 -1.70 -0.93
CA ASN A 195 11.99 -0.74 -1.32
C ASN A 195 10.64 -1.35 -1.77
N ILE A 196 10.50 -2.66 -1.79
CA ILE A 196 9.33 -3.40 -2.27
C ILE A 196 8.68 -4.12 -1.11
N ALA A 197 7.96 -3.37 -0.34
CA ALA A 197 7.18 -3.92 0.77
C ALA A 197 5.71 -4.11 0.37
N PRO A 198 4.98 -4.95 1.05
CA PRO A 198 5.34 -6.29 1.47
C PRO A 198 5.49 -7.16 0.22
N GLN A 199 6.40 -8.08 0.19
CA GLN A 199 6.72 -8.86 -1.02
C GLN A 199 5.65 -9.92 -1.39
N ILE A 200 4.40 -9.50 -1.46
CA ILE A 200 3.28 -10.33 -1.90
C ILE A 200 3.25 -10.37 -3.42
N ASP A 201 3.18 -11.57 -3.99
CA ASP A 201 2.97 -11.71 -5.43
C ASP A 201 1.62 -11.09 -5.82
N PRO A 202 1.55 -10.15 -6.77
CA PRO A 202 0.31 -9.54 -7.20
C PRO A 202 -0.77 -10.53 -7.67
N LYS A 203 -0.36 -11.72 -8.10
CA LYS A 203 -1.28 -12.82 -8.47
C LYS A 203 -2.03 -13.40 -7.27
N ASP A 204 -1.55 -13.18 -6.04
CA ASP A 204 -2.19 -13.60 -4.80
C ASP A 204 -3.14 -12.56 -4.21
N ILE A 205 -3.26 -11.40 -4.87
CA ILE A 205 -4.15 -10.31 -4.47
C ILE A 205 -5.51 -10.46 -5.15
N ASP A 206 -6.60 -10.35 -4.38
CA ASP A 206 -7.97 -10.26 -4.89
C ASP A 206 -8.37 -8.81 -5.12
N TYR A 207 -8.12 -7.96 -4.13
CA TYR A 207 -8.28 -6.51 -4.21
C TYR A 207 -7.11 -5.80 -3.53
N LEU A 208 -6.73 -4.66 -4.08
CA LEU A 208 -5.88 -3.69 -3.41
C LEU A 208 -6.70 -2.42 -3.19
N GLU A 209 -6.85 -2.03 -1.94
CA GLU A 209 -7.46 -0.77 -1.55
C GLU A 209 -6.35 0.24 -1.25
N VAL A 210 -6.42 1.42 -1.87
CA VAL A 210 -5.44 2.49 -1.67
C VAL A 210 -6.14 3.73 -1.16
N ASP A 211 -5.83 4.08 0.08
CA ASP A 211 -6.29 5.32 0.70
C ASP A 211 -5.27 6.44 0.50
N ARG A 212 -5.76 7.62 0.12
CA ARG A 212 -4.97 8.81 -0.23
C ARG A 212 -5.27 9.96 0.71
N GLY A 213 -4.58 10.04 1.85
CA GLY A 213 -4.82 11.06 2.88
C GLY A 213 -6.17 10.93 3.59
N SER A 214 -6.50 11.89 4.43
CA SER A 214 -7.74 11.88 5.22
C SER A 214 -7.96 10.57 5.99
N TYR A 215 -6.88 9.99 6.49
CA TYR A 215 -6.89 8.66 7.10
C TYR A 215 -7.67 8.61 8.38
N ARG A 216 -8.33 7.49 8.63
CA ARG A 216 -9.03 7.19 9.88
C ARG A 216 -8.08 7.04 11.05
N ALA A 217 -8.58 7.19 12.28
CA ALA A 217 -7.80 7.01 13.48
C ALA A 217 -7.24 5.59 13.67
N ALA A 218 -7.83 4.60 13.01
CA ALA A 218 -7.35 3.22 12.99
C ALA A 218 -6.00 3.04 12.29
N VAL A 219 -5.61 3.96 11.40
CA VAL A 219 -4.36 3.93 10.63
C VAL A 219 -3.40 4.97 11.17
N GLY A 220 -2.11 4.66 11.32
CA GLY A 220 -1.33 5.59 12.05
C GLY A 220 0.16 5.69 11.99
N ASP A 221 0.92 4.71 11.63
CA ASP A 221 2.39 4.75 11.79
C ASP A 221 3.15 5.25 10.55
N ARG A 222 2.45 5.54 9.44
CA ARG A 222 3.00 6.11 8.20
C ARG A 222 1.92 6.89 7.47
N THR A 223 2.27 7.90 6.68
CA THR A 223 1.34 9.00 6.41
C THR A 223 1.14 9.35 4.93
N TYR A 224 1.96 8.81 4.03
CA TYR A 224 1.89 9.24 2.62
C TYR A 224 0.97 8.39 1.74
N GLY A 225 0.68 7.17 2.14
CA GLY A 225 -0.25 6.27 1.48
C GLY A 225 -0.54 5.05 2.33
N VAL A 226 -1.77 4.54 2.23
CA VAL A 226 -2.19 3.31 2.92
C VAL A 226 -2.67 2.32 1.88
N PHE A 227 -2.05 1.16 1.86
CA PHE A 227 -2.31 0.07 0.93
C PHE A 227 -2.82 -1.14 1.71
N ASP A 228 -4.10 -1.45 1.58
CA ASP A 228 -4.69 -2.65 2.20
C ASP A 228 -4.84 -3.75 1.14
N VAL A 229 -4.03 -4.78 1.28
CA VAL A 229 -4.06 -5.96 0.42
C VAL A 229 -5.12 -6.92 0.93
N VAL A 230 -6.18 -7.11 0.16
CA VAL A 230 -7.15 -8.18 0.37
C VAL A 230 -6.68 -9.41 -0.41
N PRO A 231 -6.17 -10.45 0.27
CA PRO A 231 -5.60 -11.58 -0.42
C PRO A 231 -6.68 -12.52 -0.95
N ARG A 232 -6.30 -13.31 -1.95
CA ARG A 232 -7.16 -14.36 -2.53
C ARG A 232 -7.59 -15.37 -1.47
N SER A 233 -8.79 -15.87 -1.61
CA SER A 233 -9.35 -16.92 -0.76
C SER A 233 -9.75 -18.15 -1.57
N GLY A 234 -9.92 -19.29 -0.89
CA GLY A 234 -10.37 -20.52 -1.54
C GLY A 234 -11.83 -20.48 -2.02
N PHE A 235 -12.63 -19.49 -1.60
CA PHE A 235 -14.02 -19.36 -2.05
C PHE A 235 -14.16 -19.05 -3.53
N GLU A 236 -13.12 -18.54 -4.17
CA GLU A 236 -13.08 -18.36 -5.63
C GLU A 236 -12.82 -19.67 -6.41
N ARG A 237 -12.51 -20.75 -5.71
CA ARG A 237 -12.05 -22.02 -6.32
C ARG A 237 -12.78 -23.22 -5.71
N ASN A 238 -13.19 -24.12 -6.58
CA ASN A 238 -13.74 -25.39 -6.18
C ASN A 238 -12.84 -26.53 -6.71
N ARG A 239 -11.86 -26.97 -5.90
CA ARG A 239 -10.84 -27.97 -6.27
C ARG A 239 -10.14 -27.58 -7.58
N GLN A 240 -9.73 -26.34 -7.68
CA GLN A 240 -9.11 -25.77 -8.86
C GLN A 240 -7.67 -25.35 -8.59
N GLY A 241 -6.81 -25.62 -9.57
CA GLY A 241 -5.46 -25.13 -9.64
C GLY A 241 -5.26 -24.25 -10.87
N GLU A 242 -4.28 -23.37 -10.80
CA GLU A 242 -3.82 -22.56 -11.91
C GLU A 242 -2.29 -22.58 -11.96
N LEU A 243 -1.74 -22.90 -13.13
CA LEU A 243 -0.33 -22.79 -13.44
C LEU A 243 -0.13 -21.60 -14.38
N VAL A 244 0.69 -20.66 -13.96
CA VAL A 244 1.12 -19.49 -14.75
C VAL A 244 2.59 -19.69 -15.09
N LEU A 245 2.94 -19.58 -16.36
CA LEU A 245 4.32 -19.62 -16.85
C LEU A 245 4.54 -18.42 -17.76
N ALA A 246 5.57 -17.64 -17.48
CA ALA A 246 5.94 -16.49 -18.30
C ALA A 246 7.41 -16.53 -18.69
N ALA A 247 7.71 -16.10 -19.93
CA ALA A 247 9.08 -15.99 -20.42
C ALA A 247 9.22 -14.81 -21.39
N GLY A 248 10.34 -14.11 -21.36
CA GLY A 248 10.58 -12.93 -22.17
C GLY A 248 12.04 -12.58 -22.41
N ASN A 249 12.26 -11.39 -22.96
CA ASN A 249 13.61 -10.84 -23.09
C ASN A 249 14.27 -10.66 -21.72
N PHE A 250 15.58 -10.41 -21.67
CA PHE A 250 16.38 -10.39 -20.44
C PHE A 250 16.32 -11.70 -19.65
N TYR A 251 16.02 -12.83 -20.30
CA TYR A 251 15.85 -14.13 -19.66
C TYR A 251 14.86 -14.13 -18.49
N GLN A 252 13.89 -13.22 -18.57
CA GLN A 252 12.89 -13.10 -17.51
C GLN A 252 11.93 -14.28 -17.50
N THR A 253 11.61 -14.76 -16.31
CA THR A 253 10.51 -15.68 -16.02
C THR A 253 9.67 -15.13 -14.87
N ASN A 254 8.42 -15.53 -14.79
CA ASN A 254 7.53 -15.19 -13.68
C ASN A 254 6.46 -16.28 -13.58
N ASP A 255 6.73 -17.26 -12.75
CA ASP A 255 5.99 -18.50 -12.71
C ASP A 255 5.24 -18.65 -11.38
N GLN A 256 4.03 -19.18 -11.41
CA GLN A 256 3.25 -19.45 -10.20
C GLN A 256 2.40 -20.71 -10.38
N LEU A 257 2.38 -21.57 -9.37
CA LEU A 257 1.39 -22.61 -9.18
C LEU A 257 0.51 -22.24 -7.99
N SER A 258 -0.80 -22.16 -8.20
CA SER A 258 -1.75 -21.92 -7.13
C SER A 258 -2.86 -22.94 -7.10
N LEU A 259 -3.29 -23.32 -5.88
CA LEU A 259 -4.34 -24.30 -5.60
C LEU A 259 -5.35 -23.71 -4.65
N GLY A 260 -6.60 -24.11 -4.76
CA GLY A 260 -7.63 -23.69 -3.82
C GLY A 260 -8.89 -24.54 -3.87
N SER A 261 -9.59 -24.56 -2.77
CA SER A 261 -10.88 -25.25 -2.64
C SER A 261 -11.65 -24.69 -1.45
N HIS A 262 -12.94 -24.98 -1.41
CA HIS A 262 -13.78 -24.64 -0.28
C HIS A 262 -14.86 -25.68 0.01
N SER A 263 -15.42 -25.56 1.19
CA SER A 263 -16.71 -26.11 1.63
C SER A 263 -17.58 -24.93 2.08
N GLU A 264 -18.78 -25.19 2.56
CA GLU A 264 -19.67 -24.14 3.09
C GLU A 264 -19.02 -23.31 4.21
N LYS A 265 -18.15 -23.91 5.03
CA LYS A 265 -17.55 -23.25 6.20
C LYS A 265 -16.06 -23.01 6.12
N PHE A 266 -15.35 -23.68 5.23
CA PHE A 266 -13.89 -23.62 5.19
C PHE A 266 -13.41 -23.44 3.76
N ALA A 267 -12.56 -22.44 3.58
CA ALA A 267 -11.89 -22.18 2.32
C ALA A 267 -10.38 -22.10 2.53
N TRP A 268 -9.61 -22.58 1.54
CA TRP A 268 -8.16 -22.49 1.54
C TRP A 268 -7.64 -22.15 0.15
N TYR A 269 -6.63 -21.32 0.11
CA TYR A 269 -5.88 -20.96 -1.07
C TYR A 269 -4.39 -21.03 -0.73
N THR A 270 -3.57 -21.52 -1.64
CA THR A 270 -2.11 -21.53 -1.50
C THR A 270 -1.46 -21.37 -2.86
N SER A 271 -0.30 -20.70 -2.88
CA SER A 271 0.54 -20.55 -4.06
C SER A 271 2.01 -20.72 -3.73
N VAL A 272 2.76 -21.09 -4.77
CA VAL A 272 4.22 -21.01 -4.81
C VAL A 272 4.61 -20.30 -6.09
N ASN A 273 5.57 -19.41 -6.01
CA ASN A 273 6.00 -18.59 -7.14
C ASN A 273 7.52 -18.52 -7.24
N GLY A 274 8.00 -18.18 -8.42
CA GLY A 274 9.41 -17.92 -8.68
C GLY A 274 9.57 -17.00 -9.88
N ASN A 275 10.56 -16.14 -9.80
CA ASN A 275 10.90 -15.22 -10.88
C ASN A 275 12.41 -15.10 -11.07
N ARG A 276 12.78 -14.67 -12.24
CA ARG A 276 14.16 -14.37 -12.61
C ARG A 276 14.18 -13.30 -13.68
N SER A 277 15.19 -12.46 -13.68
CA SER A 277 15.48 -11.51 -14.76
C SER A 277 16.97 -11.17 -14.78
N ASN A 278 17.52 -10.82 -15.95
CA ASN A 278 18.81 -10.13 -16.04
C ASN A 278 18.64 -8.61 -16.02
N TYR A 279 17.45 -8.13 -15.65
CA TYR A 279 17.12 -6.73 -15.44
C TYR A 279 16.32 -6.63 -14.14
N GLY A 280 17.02 -6.41 -13.03
CA GLY A 280 16.44 -6.43 -11.68
C GLY A 280 16.12 -5.05 -11.14
N LEU A 281 17.05 -4.11 -11.25
CA LEU A 281 16.98 -2.76 -10.72
C LEU A 281 17.14 -1.72 -11.82
N GLN A 282 16.76 -0.48 -11.54
CA GLN A 282 16.98 0.66 -12.43
C GLN A 282 18.49 0.95 -12.55
N PRO A 283 19.11 0.81 -13.73
CA PRO A 283 20.56 0.89 -13.84
C PRO A 283 21.05 2.33 -14.05
N PRO A 284 22.33 2.60 -13.71
CA PRO A 284 22.95 3.92 -13.92
C PRO A 284 23.25 4.22 -15.40
N ILE A 285 23.17 3.23 -16.26
CA ILE A 285 23.39 3.34 -17.70
C ILE A 285 22.24 2.69 -18.49
N GLU A 286 22.10 3.06 -19.75
CA GLU A 286 21.02 2.54 -20.61
C GLU A 286 21.10 1.02 -20.87
N THR A 287 22.29 0.43 -20.82
CA THR A 287 22.49 -1.01 -20.99
C THR A 287 22.84 -1.62 -19.64
N PRO A 288 21.98 -2.46 -19.07
CA PRO A 288 22.20 -3.02 -17.74
C PRO A 288 23.44 -3.91 -17.69
N ILE A 289 24.28 -3.67 -16.70
CA ILE A 289 25.45 -4.49 -16.37
C ILE A 289 25.35 -4.89 -14.92
N HIS A 290 25.62 -6.17 -14.61
CA HIS A 290 25.51 -6.70 -13.25
C HIS A 290 24.15 -6.38 -12.62
N ASN A 291 23.06 -6.82 -13.28
CA ASN A 291 21.69 -6.44 -12.93
C ASN A 291 20.74 -7.65 -12.95
N ALA A 292 21.24 -8.82 -12.57
CA ALA A 292 20.37 -9.97 -12.47
C ALA A 292 19.61 -9.97 -11.14
N SER A 293 18.38 -10.43 -11.20
CA SER A 293 17.56 -10.70 -10.01
C SER A 293 16.90 -12.07 -10.10
N ASN A 294 16.64 -12.67 -8.96
CA ASN A 294 15.81 -13.85 -8.86
C ASN A 294 15.16 -13.93 -7.48
N GLY A 295 14.02 -14.59 -7.40
CA GLY A 295 13.33 -14.78 -6.15
C GLY A 295 12.34 -15.93 -6.21
N TYR A 296 11.93 -16.40 -5.06
CA TYR A 296 10.89 -17.41 -4.90
C TYR A 296 10.13 -17.19 -3.60
N GLY A 297 8.89 -17.61 -3.60
CA GLY A 297 8.03 -17.42 -2.42
C GLY A 297 6.84 -18.34 -2.39
N GLY A 298 6.12 -18.26 -1.30
CA GLY A 298 4.87 -18.96 -1.10
C GLY A 298 3.89 -18.15 -0.27
N PHE A 299 2.62 -18.35 -0.56
CA PHE A 299 1.52 -17.69 0.10
C PHE A 299 0.44 -18.71 0.49
N ALA A 300 -0.25 -18.50 1.61
CA ALA A 300 -1.42 -19.27 1.98
C ALA A 300 -2.46 -18.42 2.74
N SER A 301 -3.73 -18.67 2.42
CA SER A 301 -4.89 -18.08 3.09
C SER A 301 -5.88 -19.18 3.45
N PHE A 302 -6.28 -19.21 4.72
CA PHE A 302 -7.28 -20.12 5.28
C PHE A 302 -8.39 -19.31 5.91
N LEU A 303 -9.63 -19.58 5.54
CA LEU A 303 -10.80 -18.89 6.08
C LEU A 303 -11.77 -19.93 6.63
N TYR A 304 -12.20 -19.74 7.87
CA TYR A 304 -13.13 -20.64 8.57
C TYR A 304 -14.30 -19.86 9.16
N ASN A 305 -15.49 -20.08 8.58
CA ASN A 305 -16.77 -19.57 9.07
C ASN A 305 -17.35 -20.60 10.05
N HIS A 306 -17.04 -20.46 11.35
CA HIS A 306 -17.55 -21.38 12.37
C HIS A 306 -19.07 -21.33 12.45
N ASP A 307 -19.60 -20.12 12.57
CA ASP A 307 -21.02 -19.78 12.59
C ASP A 307 -21.18 -18.31 12.13
N PRO A 308 -22.41 -17.78 11.96
CA PRO A 308 -22.63 -16.39 11.54
C PRO A 308 -22.05 -15.31 12.48
N ALA A 309 -21.70 -15.68 13.71
CA ALA A 309 -21.09 -14.76 14.66
C ALA A 309 -19.55 -14.85 14.69
N ASN A 310 -18.95 -15.92 14.15
CA ASN A 310 -17.52 -16.17 14.29
C ASN A 310 -16.88 -16.56 12.97
N GLN A 311 -15.94 -15.75 12.52
CA GLN A 311 -15.07 -16.03 11.39
C GLN A 311 -13.61 -16.01 11.85
N MET A 312 -12.80 -16.91 11.35
CA MET A 312 -11.35 -16.94 11.53
C MET A 312 -10.66 -16.94 10.20
N ARG A 313 -9.60 -16.16 10.08
CA ARG A 313 -8.76 -16.09 8.89
C ARG A 313 -7.29 -16.15 9.27
N LEU A 314 -6.54 -17.03 8.63
CA LEU A 314 -5.08 -17.09 8.72
C LEU A 314 -4.52 -16.73 7.36
N VAL A 315 -3.66 -15.71 7.32
CA VAL A 315 -2.89 -15.32 6.15
C VAL A 315 -1.41 -15.47 6.48
N THR A 316 -0.65 -16.07 5.59
CA THR A 316 0.80 -16.21 5.74
C THR A 316 1.51 -16.17 4.40
N GLN A 317 2.71 -15.59 4.41
CA GLN A 317 3.62 -15.56 3.27
C GLN A 317 5.05 -15.73 3.74
N LEU A 318 5.89 -16.21 2.82
CA LEU A 318 7.34 -16.16 2.92
C LEU A 318 7.92 -15.99 1.53
N ARG A 319 8.85 -15.04 1.38
CA ARG A 319 9.53 -14.78 0.13
C ARG A 319 11.00 -14.46 0.39
N THR A 320 11.86 -14.86 -0.55
CA THR A 320 13.27 -14.44 -0.60
C THR A 320 13.62 -13.99 -2.01
N ASP A 321 14.38 -12.92 -2.10
CA ASP A 321 14.87 -12.31 -3.34
C ASP A 321 16.37 -12.07 -3.27
N TYR A 322 17.00 -12.07 -4.43
CA TYR A 322 18.39 -11.67 -4.62
C TYR A 322 18.47 -10.66 -5.76
N TYR A 323 19.23 -9.61 -5.54
CA TYR A 323 19.51 -8.57 -6.52
C TYR A 323 21.02 -8.37 -6.67
N GLN A 324 21.46 -8.24 -7.91
CA GLN A 324 22.74 -7.65 -8.22
C GLN A 324 22.59 -6.13 -8.28
N ILE A 325 23.55 -5.40 -7.70
CA ILE A 325 23.54 -3.94 -7.79
C ILE A 325 24.20 -3.54 -9.11
N PRO A 326 23.51 -2.86 -10.01
CA PRO A 326 24.08 -2.42 -11.28
C PRO A 326 25.09 -1.31 -11.09
N TYR A 327 26.06 -1.19 -12.00
CA TYR A 327 27.08 -0.17 -11.95
C TYR A 327 27.34 0.42 -13.35
N ASP A 328 27.95 1.62 -13.37
CA ASP A 328 28.51 2.22 -14.58
C ASP A 328 29.97 1.78 -14.77
N PRO A 329 30.35 1.15 -15.90
CA PRO A 329 31.71 0.72 -16.15
C PRO A 329 32.65 1.85 -16.65
N ASP A 330 32.13 3.04 -16.93
CA ASP A 330 32.93 4.15 -17.45
C ASP A 330 33.80 4.75 -16.35
N ALA A 331 35.09 4.53 -16.43
CA ALA A 331 36.04 5.06 -15.45
C ALA A 331 36.19 6.58 -15.49
N ASP A 332 35.76 7.22 -16.58
CA ASP A 332 35.80 8.68 -16.72
C ASP A 332 34.48 9.32 -16.25
N ASP A 333 33.45 8.52 -15.93
CA ASP A 333 32.24 9.02 -15.30
C ASP A 333 32.55 9.68 -13.97
N TRP A 334 31.89 10.79 -13.68
CA TRP A 334 32.17 11.57 -12.49
C TRP A 334 31.80 10.83 -11.17
N GLN A 335 30.85 9.92 -11.21
CA GLN A 335 30.48 9.10 -10.04
C GLN A 335 31.60 8.10 -9.75
N ASN A 336 32.16 7.44 -10.77
CA ASN A 336 33.32 6.57 -10.61
C ASN A 336 34.55 7.30 -10.08
N GLN A 337 34.70 8.62 -10.37
CA GLN A 337 35.74 9.44 -9.79
C GLN A 337 35.56 9.67 -8.28
N LEU A 338 34.31 9.70 -7.80
CA LEU A 338 34.01 9.87 -6.39
C LEU A 338 34.06 8.54 -5.62
N TYR A 339 33.47 7.48 -6.15
CA TYR A 339 33.22 6.24 -5.42
C TYR A 339 33.89 5.00 -6.05
N ASN A 340 34.46 5.13 -7.24
CA ASN A 340 35.07 4.05 -8.00
C ASN A 340 34.16 2.83 -8.19
N SER A 341 32.95 3.07 -8.68
CA SER A 341 31.94 2.05 -8.92
C SER A 341 32.27 1.09 -10.07
N SER A 342 33.28 1.43 -10.87
CA SER A 342 33.74 0.62 -12.00
C SER A 342 34.19 -0.77 -11.56
N GLY A 343 33.45 -1.79 -12.00
CA GLY A 343 33.76 -3.18 -11.72
C GLY A 343 33.20 -3.75 -10.41
N LEU A 344 32.29 -3.04 -9.75
CA LEU A 344 31.55 -3.54 -8.58
C LEU A 344 30.82 -4.86 -8.90
N ARG A 345 30.65 -5.68 -7.89
CA ARG A 345 29.97 -6.99 -7.96
C ARG A 345 29.03 -7.20 -6.77
N ASP A 346 28.52 -6.10 -6.26
CA ASP A 346 27.68 -6.05 -5.08
C ASP A 346 26.37 -6.78 -5.30
N GLY A 347 25.85 -7.34 -4.24
CA GLY A 347 24.55 -8.01 -4.28
C GLY A 347 23.82 -7.88 -2.96
N GLU A 348 22.50 -8.03 -3.03
CA GLU A 348 21.65 -7.98 -1.86
C GLU A 348 20.72 -9.19 -1.82
N HIS A 349 20.61 -9.77 -0.65
CA HIS A 349 19.66 -10.84 -0.32
C HIS A 349 18.59 -10.28 0.61
N GLU A 350 17.35 -10.55 0.30
CA GLU A 350 16.21 -10.14 1.12
C GLU A 350 15.33 -11.32 1.44
N THR A 351 14.79 -11.35 2.65
CA THR A 351 13.75 -12.30 3.04
C THR A 351 12.67 -11.59 3.83
N ASP A 352 11.42 -11.81 3.44
CA ASP A 352 10.24 -11.28 4.11
C ASP A 352 9.27 -12.42 4.44
N GLY A 353 8.78 -12.44 5.66
CA GLY A 353 7.82 -13.44 6.12
C GLY A 353 6.77 -12.83 7.05
N TYR A 354 5.50 -13.12 6.78
CA TYR A 354 4.38 -12.58 7.51
C TYR A 354 3.35 -13.65 7.85
N ALA A 355 2.77 -13.57 9.04
CA ALA A 355 1.64 -14.38 9.45
C ALA A 355 0.70 -13.57 10.33
N ALA A 356 -0.60 -13.56 10.02
CA ALA A 356 -1.64 -12.99 10.87
C ALA A 356 -2.83 -13.95 10.99
N LEU A 357 -3.30 -14.10 12.22
CA LEU A 357 -4.53 -14.82 12.53
C LEU A 357 -5.59 -13.82 12.94
N THR A 358 -6.60 -13.60 12.12
CA THR A 358 -7.71 -12.69 12.42
C THR A 358 -8.93 -13.47 12.88
N TRP A 359 -9.45 -13.14 14.05
CA TRP A 359 -10.75 -13.59 14.52
C TRP A 359 -11.73 -12.43 14.52
N VAL A 360 -12.84 -12.59 13.81
CA VAL A 360 -13.95 -11.63 13.77
C VAL A 360 -15.11 -12.23 14.56
N HIS A 361 -15.63 -11.49 15.54
CA HIS A 361 -16.76 -11.88 16.33
C HIS A 361 -17.88 -10.83 16.32
N ASN A 362 -19.06 -11.26 15.94
CA ASN A 362 -20.27 -10.44 15.92
C ASN A 362 -21.05 -10.63 17.22
N PHE A 363 -21.00 -9.69 18.14
CA PHE A 363 -21.83 -9.72 19.35
C PHE A 363 -23.32 -9.59 19.01
N ASN A 364 -23.64 -8.79 18.02
CA ASN A 364 -24.97 -8.54 17.48
C ASN A 364 -24.86 -7.83 16.11
N ALA A 365 -25.99 -7.53 15.48
CA ALA A 365 -26.03 -6.86 14.16
C ALA A 365 -25.36 -5.47 14.11
N SER A 366 -25.04 -4.88 15.27
CA SER A 366 -24.47 -3.54 15.35
C SER A 366 -23.04 -3.50 15.89
N THR A 367 -22.55 -4.60 16.48
CA THR A 367 -21.28 -4.60 17.22
C THR A 367 -20.41 -5.77 16.78
N VAL A 368 -19.22 -5.45 16.27
CA VAL A 368 -18.23 -6.39 15.74
C VAL A 368 -16.90 -6.19 16.46
N LEU A 369 -16.26 -7.29 16.84
CA LEU A 369 -14.89 -7.35 17.33
C LEU A 369 -14.00 -7.99 16.28
N GLN A 370 -12.82 -7.42 16.07
CA GLN A 370 -11.70 -8.06 15.38
C GLN A 370 -10.53 -8.20 16.35
N PHE A 371 -9.86 -9.34 16.32
CA PHE A 371 -8.65 -9.60 17.09
C PHE A 371 -7.64 -10.31 16.20
N SER A 372 -6.48 -9.68 16.00
CA SER A 372 -5.49 -10.11 15.01
C SER A 372 -4.08 -10.09 15.62
N PRO A 373 -3.64 -11.19 16.28
CA PRO A 373 -2.22 -11.39 16.53
C PRO A 373 -1.48 -11.63 15.22
N PHE A 374 -0.27 -11.05 15.12
CA PHE A 374 0.57 -11.17 13.94
C PHE A 374 2.04 -11.34 14.30
N TYR A 375 2.77 -11.87 13.34
CA TYR A 375 4.23 -11.95 13.36
C TYR A 375 4.77 -11.53 11.99
N HIS A 376 5.79 -10.69 11.99
CA HIS A 376 6.51 -10.28 10.80
C HIS A 376 8.01 -10.51 11.00
N TYR A 377 8.66 -11.01 9.98
CA TYR A 377 10.11 -11.22 9.91
C TYR A 377 10.62 -10.60 8.61
N ASN A 378 11.70 -9.84 8.69
CA ASN A 378 12.43 -9.41 7.53
C ASN A 378 13.94 -9.50 7.77
N ASP A 379 14.70 -9.70 6.69
CA ASP A 379 16.15 -9.79 6.67
C ASP A 379 16.64 -9.16 5.37
N ALA A 380 17.63 -8.28 5.48
CA ALA A 380 18.32 -7.67 4.35
C ALA A 380 19.83 -7.80 4.55
N LYS A 381 20.49 -8.41 3.59
CA LYS A 381 21.93 -8.64 3.62
C LYS A 381 22.58 -8.09 2.36
N TYR A 382 23.36 -7.04 2.53
CA TYR A 382 24.20 -6.48 1.48
C TYR A 382 25.61 -7.11 1.53
N ASP A 383 26.00 -7.74 0.42
CA ASP A 383 27.31 -8.36 0.22
C ASP A 383 28.15 -7.49 -0.73
N PRO A 384 29.18 -6.77 -0.23
CA PRO A 384 30.02 -5.89 -1.05
C PRO A 384 31.00 -6.67 -1.93
N SER A 385 31.45 -6.03 -2.98
CA SER A 385 32.56 -6.50 -3.79
C SER A 385 33.87 -6.38 -3.04
N ALA A 386 34.72 -7.40 -3.17
CA ALA A 386 36.07 -7.35 -2.58
C ALA A 386 36.99 -6.29 -3.22
N GLN A 387 36.60 -5.72 -4.35
CA GLN A 387 37.32 -4.69 -5.09
C GLN A 387 36.82 -3.27 -4.84
N ASP A 388 35.80 -3.08 -4.00
CA ASP A 388 35.26 -1.75 -3.71
C ASP A 388 36.34 -0.84 -3.16
N LEU A 389 36.40 0.38 -3.69
CA LEU A 389 37.38 1.39 -3.28
C LEU A 389 36.67 2.74 -3.00
N PRO A 390 37.06 3.44 -1.99
CA PRO A 390 38.13 3.10 -1.01
C PRO A 390 37.71 2.04 0.02
N THR A 391 36.40 1.76 0.15
CA THR A 391 35.83 0.88 1.19
C THR A 391 34.84 -0.13 0.61
N ALA A 392 34.90 -1.36 1.13
CA ALA A 392 33.85 -2.35 0.98
C ALA A 392 32.97 -2.35 2.25
N THR A 393 31.71 -1.92 2.14
CA THR A 393 30.77 -1.89 3.26
C THR A 393 29.81 -3.06 3.19
N SER A 394 29.62 -3.77 4.29
CA SER A 394 28.64 -4.85 4.42
C SER A 394 27.58 -4.49 5.45
N SER A 395 26.37 -4.90 5.21
CA SER A 395 25.27 -4.77 6.18
C SER A 395 24.43 -6.04 6.18
N ASN A 396 24.06 -6.49 7.38
CA ASN A 396 23.07 -7.54 7.55
C ASN A 396 22.10 -7.08 8.65
N GLN A 397 20.85 -6.83 8.28
CA GLN A 397 19.81 -6.33 9.17
C GLN A 397 18.70 -7.38 9.24
N THR A 398 18.36 -7.82 10.44
CA THR A 398 17.29 -8.80 10.67
C THR A 398 16.31 -8.24 11.68
N GLY A 399 15.03 -8.14 11.29
CA GLY A 399 13.94 -7.65 12.14
C GLY A 399 12.92 -8.74 12.46
N ASN A 400 12.49 -8.79 13.72
CA ASN A 400 11.41 -9.66 14.19
C ASN A 400 10.38 -8.82 14.92
N TYR A 401 9.13 -8.92 14.49
CA TYR A 401 8.01 -8.15 15.02
C TYR A 401 6.93 -9.10 15.48
N ALA A 402 6.57 -9.05 16.74
CA ALA A 402 5.46 -9.81 17.29
C ALA A 402 4.44 -8.84 17.89
N GLY A 403 3.23 -8.88 17.41
CA GLY A 403 2.25 -7.86 17.77
C GLY A 403 0.81 -8.32 17.75
N VAL A 404 -0.06 -7.38 18.07
CA VAL A 404 -1.50 -7.55 18.04
C VAL A 404 -2.18 -6.27 17.56
N GLN A 405 -3.15 -6.44 16.68
CA GLN A 405 -4.15 -5.43 16.38
C GLN A 405 -5.50 -5.91 16.87
N SER A 406 -6.21 -5.10 17.62
CA SER A 406 -7.57 -5.43 18.07
C SER A 406 -8.46 -4.22 17.95
N SER A 407 -9.68 -4.45 17.47
CA SER A 407 -10.62 -3.37 17.23
C SER A 407 -12.07 -3.86 17.37
N ILE A 408 -12.98 -2.97 17.83
CA ILE A 408 -14.43 -3.20 17.87
C ILE A 408 -15.13 -2.00 17.25
N SER A 409 -16.15 -2.20 16.48
CA SER A 409 -17.04 -1.13 16.02
C SER A 409 -18.47 -1.39 16.47
N THR A 410 -19.16 -0.30 16.79
CA THR A 410 -20.57 -0.37 17.15
C THR A 410 -21.34 0.80 16.54
N VAL A 411 -22.56 0.52 16.11
CA VAL A 411 -23.49 1.56 15.68
C VAL A 411 -24.53 1.79 16.75
N ILE A 412 -24.60 3.02 17.24
CA ILE A 412 -25.57 3.47 18.24
C ILE A 412 -26.29 4.69 17.67
N ALA A 413 -27.55 4.52 17.32
CA ALA A 413 -28.39 5.54 16.68
C ALA A 413 -27.73 6.08 15.37
N LYS A 414 -27.20 7.30 15.38
CA LYS A 414 -26.57 7.97 14.24
C LYS A 414 -25.04 7.97 14.30
N ASN A 415 -24.45 7.34 15.30
CA ASN A 415 -23.02 7.26 15.52
C ASN A 415 -22.51 5.88 15.13
N SER A 416 -21.42 5.84 14.37
CA SER A 416 -20.62 4.63 14.15
C SER A 416 -19.30 4.84 14.89
N ILE A 417 -19.26 4.32 16.11
CA ILE A 417 -18.12 4.50 17.02
C ILE A 417 -17.16 3.35 16.80
N SER A 418 -15.91 3.69 16.69
CA SER A 418 -14.82 2.76 16.52
C SER A 418 -13.66 3.08 17.46
N GLY A 419 -12.93 2.06 17.92
CA GLY A 419 -11.73 2.24 18.71
C GLY A 419 -10.94 0.95 18.82
N GLY A 420 -9.66 1.05 19.15
CA GLY A 420 -8.80 -0.12 19.17
C GLY A 420 -7.42 0.12 19.72
N VAL A 421 -6.66 -0.95 19.67
CA VAL A 421 -5.25 -1.00 20.04
C VAL A 421 -4.46 -1.62 18.91
N TYR A 422 -3.28 -1.11 18.68
CA TYR A 422 -2.25 -1.69 17.83
C TYR A 422 -0.95 -1.64 18.59
N GLY A 423 -0.15 -2.70 18.51
CA GLY A 423 1.16 -2.64 19.11
C GLY A 423 1.97 -3.89 18.80
N TYR A 424 3.29 -3.70 18.80
CA TYR A 424 4.24 -4.76 18.58
C TYR A 424 5.52 -4.54 19.39
N SER A 425 6.17 -5.63 19.72
CA SER A 425 7.57 -5.65 20.13
C SER A 425 8.44 -5.92 18.91
N GLN A 426 9.49 -5.15 18.77
CA GLN A 426 10.48 -5.26 17.71
C GLN A 426 11.82 -5.69 18.31
N HIS A 427 12.43 -6.68 17.68
CA HIS A 427 13.77 -7.14 18.02
C HIS A 427 14.61 -7.20 16.74
N GLU A 428 15.65 -6.39 16.68
CA GLU A 428 16.55 -6.29 15.54
C GLU A 428 17.94 -6.80 15.90
N HIS A 429 18.57 -7.42 14.93
CA HIS A 429 19.97 -7.84 14.97
C HIS A 429 20.66 -7.33 13.71
N ASP A 430 21.62 -6.43 13.91
CA ASP A 430 22.35 -5.78 12.84
C ASP A 430 23.83 -6.14 12.91
N VAL A 431 24.43 -6.37 11.76
CA VAL A 431 25.89 -6.54 11.63
C VAL A 431 26.37 -5.63 10.51
N PHE A 432 27.10 -4.60 10.87
CA PHE A 432 27.69 -3.67 9.93
C PHE A 432 29.21 -3.85 9.88
N GLY A 433 29.80 -3.84 8.69
CA GLY A 433 31.22 -3.99 8.50
C GLY A 433 31.78 -3.02 7.46
N VAL A 434 33.02 -2.57 7.68
CA VAL A 434 33.78 -1.77 6.73
C VAL A 434 35.16 -2.33 6.57
N VAL A 435 35.57 -2.60 5.34
CA VAL A 435 36.91 -2.99 4.94
C VAL A 435 37.52 -1.84 4.14
N PHE A 436 38.60 -1.28 4.62
CA PHE A 436 39.33 -0.21 3.93
C PHE A 436 40.36 -0.83 2.97
N ASN A 437 39.94 -0.97 1.71
CA ASN A 437 40.76 -1.62 0.68
C ASN A 437 41.96 -0.76 0.23
N ASP A 438 41.95 0.53 0.52
CA ASP A 438 43.05 1.47 0.28
C ASP A 438 44.06 1.52 1.44
N GLY A 439 43.78 0.83 2.54
CA GLY A 439 44.61 0.83 3.74
C GLY A 439 44.60 2.13 4.55
N SER A 440 43.64 3.01 4.29
CA SER A 440 43.51 4.32 4.97
C SER A 440 43.15 4.19 6.45
N SER A 441 42.49 3.12 6.84
CA SER A 441 42.03 2.87 8.22
C SER A 441 41.97 1.40 8.56
N GLN A 442 41.70 1.08 9.83
CA GLN A 442 41.51 -0.30 10.27
C GLN A 442 40.10 -0.79 9.94
N ASN A 443 40.03 -2.00 9.42
CA ASN A 443 38.76 -2.69 9.20
C ASN A 443 38.03 -2.89 10.52
N PHE A 444 36.71 -2.78 10.49
CA PHE A 444 35.86 -3.09 11.64
C PHE A 444 34.62 -3.85 11.25
N THR A 445 34.05 -4.59 12.19
CA THR A 445 32.73 -5.21 12.10
C THR A 445 32.07 -5.11 13.45
N GLN A 446 30.86 -4.63 13.48
CA GLN A 446 30.12 -4.44 14.72
C GLN A 446 28.75 -5.12 14.64
N PRO A 447 28.51 -6.14 15.48
CA PRO A 447 27.17 -6.64 15.71
C PRO A 447 26.45 -5.79 16.76
N GLU A 448 25.16 -5.59 16.58
CA GLU A 448 24.28 -4.92 17.54
C GLU A 448 22.94 -5.63 17.66
N GLN A 449 22.35 -5.59 18.85
CA GLN A 449 21.00 -6.07 19.10
C GLN A 449 20.20 -4.95 19.75
N ILE A 450 19.07 -4.63 19.15
CA ILE A 450 18.21 -3.53 19.57
C ILE A 450 16.81 -4.08 19.81
N THR A 451 16.18 -3.63 20.89
CA THR A 451 14.79 -3.99 21.19
C THR A 451 13.98 -2.73 21.44
N GLY A 452 12.82 -2.68 20.86
CA GLY A 452 11.88 -1.57 21.01
C GLY A 452 10.47 -2.00 20.68
N GLY A 453 9.62 -1.04 20.38
CA GLY A 453 8.27 -1.33 19.96
C GLY A 453 7.38 -0.09 19.92
N VAL A 454 6.17 -0.31 19.46
CA VAL A 454 5.12 0.70 19.36
C VAL A 454 3.88 0.20 20.09
N GLU A 455 3.25 1.08 20.87
CA GLU A 455 1.97 0.87 21.51
C GLU A 455 1.03 2.02 21.13
N GLU A 456 -0.13 1.71 20.57
CA GLU A 456 -1.07 2.71 20.07
C GLU A 456 -2.50 2.41 20.52
N VAL A 457 -3.24 3.47 20.75
CA VAL A 457 -4.67 3.44 21.09
C VAL A 457 -5.39 4.46 20.23
N PHE A 458 -6.53 4.10 19.69
CA PHE A 458 -7.33 5.02 18.89
C PHE A 458 -8.82 4.94 19.23
N VAL A 459 -9.53 6.04 18.95
CA VAL A 459 -11.00 6.12 18.96
C VAL A 459 -11.46 7.05 17.84
N GLU A 460 -12.56 6.71 17.21
CA GLU A 460 -13.18 7.52 16.16
C GLU A 460 -14.70 7.39 16.21
N ASP A 461 -15.42 8.47 15.97
CA ASP A 461 -16.85 8.47 15.73
C ASP A 461 -17.17 9.05 14.36
N SER A 462 -17.96 8.32 13.59
CA SER A 462 -18.57 8.77 12.34
C SER A 462 -20.06 9.04 12.61
N TYR A 463 -20.40 10.32 12.77
CA TYR A 463 -21.74 10.81 13.10
C TYR A 463 -22.51 11.20 11.85
N LYS A 464 -23.66 10.57 11.61
CA LYS A 464 -24.56 10.83 10.48
C LYS A 464 -25.85 11.51 10.94
N PRO A 465 -25.86 12.83 11.16
CA PRO A 465 -27.07 13.54 11.59
C PRO A 465 -28.19 13.50 10.54
N ALA A 466 -27.82 13.41 9.26
CA ALA A 466 -28.72 13.33 8.12
C ALA A 466 -28.09 12.43 7.03
N THR A 467 -28.90 11.93 6.11
CA THR A 467 -28.44 11.06 4.98
C THR A 467 -27.48 11.74 4.01
N TRP A 468 -27.41 13.07 4.05
CA TRP A 468 -26.55 13.88 3.19
C TRP A 468 -25.30 14.43 3.93
N LEU A 469 -25.09 14.11 5.23
CA LEU A 469 -23.98 14.64 6.03
C LEU A 469 -23.37 13.56 6.90
N THR A 470 -22.07 13.36 6.76
CA THR A 470 -21.24 12.56 7.65
C THR A 470 -20.18 13.48 8.27
N LEU A 471 -20.03 13.40 9.58
CA LEU A 471 -18.99 14.09 10.34
C LEU A 471 -18.11 13.02 11.01
N VAL A 472 -16.81 13.16 10.90
CA VAL A 472 -15.85 12.23 11.50
C VAL A 472 -14.97 12.98 12.49
N ALA A 473 -14.78 12.41 13.67
CA ALA A 473 -13.82 12.89 14.66
C ALA A 473 -13.08 11.71 15.27
N GLY A 474 -11.76 11.75 15.21
CA GLY A 474 -10.90 10.70 15.72
C GLY A 474 -9.72 11.21 16.52
N LEU A 475 -9.22 10.36 17.39
CA LEU A 475 -8.03 10.59 18.19
C LEU A 475 -7.19 9.32 18.20
N ARG A 476 -5.88 9.45 17.98
CA ARG A 476 -4.92 8.37 18.17
C ARG A 476 -3.81 8.84 19.09
N GLN A 477 -3.32 7.95 19.90
CA GLN A 477 -2.13 8.13 20.73
C GLN A 477 -1.14 7.01 20.42
N SER A 478 0.11 7.37 20.18
CA SER A 478 1.23 6.48 19.96
C SER A 478 2.25 6.64 21.08
N TYR A 479 2.88 5.53 21.46
CA TYR A 479 4.03 5.49 22.33
C TYR A 479 5.10 4.60 21.72
N PHE A 480 6.21 5.20 21.34
CA PHE A 480 7.39 4.51 20.79
C PHE A 480 8.43 4.29 21.89
N THR A 481 9.04 3.12 21.89
CA THR A 481 10.16 2.76 22.78
C THR A 481 11.30 2.18 21.97
N GLY A 482 12.50 2.63 22.26
CA GLY A 482 13.76 2.20 21.66
C GLY A 482 14.90 2.83 22.41
N ALA A 483 15.96 3.26 21.73
CA ALA A 483 17.04 4.04 22.33
C ALA A 483 16.51 5.39 22.88
N ILE A 484 15.48 5.93 22.27
CA ILE A 484 14.66 7.03 22.80
C ILE A 484 13.24 6.55 23.08
N SER A 485 12.46 7.34 23.81
CA SER A 485 11.04 7.11 24.02
C SER A 485 10.28 8.36 23.65
N GLU A 486 9.28 8.22 22.80
CA GLU A 486 8.42 9.31 22.36
C GLU A 486 6.95 8.98 22.56
N ASP A 487 6.16 10.00 22.81
CA ASP A 487 4.71 9.96 22.80
C ASP A 487 4.13 11.02 21.87
N ALA A 488 3.05 10.68 21.21
CA ALA A 488 2.34 11.57 20.32
C ALA A 488 0.83 11.36 20.43
N VAL A 489 0.08 12.47 20.43
CA VAL A 489 -1.39 12.47 20.38
C VAL A 489 -1.81 13.30 19.20
N TYR A 490 -2.60 12.70 18.30
CA TYR A 490 -2.96 13.33 17.05
C TYR A 490 -4.44 13.20 16.72
N PRO A 491 -5.14 14.36 16.80
CA PRO A 491 -6.55 14.47 16.46
C PRO A 491 -6.77 14.52 14.94
N ARG A 492 -7.95 14.08 14.52
CA ARG A 492 -8.43 14.11 13.13
C ARG A 492 -9.89 14.49 13.11
N VAL A 493 -10.27 15.34 12.17
CA VAL A 493 -11.66 15.73 11.95
C VAL A 493 -11.93 15.85 10.47
N GLY A 494 -13.13 15.46 10.06
CA GLY A 494 -13.53 15.57 8.68
C GLY A 494 -15.03 15.60 8.49
N ALA A 495 -15.45 15.94 7.29
CA ALA A 495 -16.84 15.95 6.89
C ALA A 495 -17.00 15.52 5.44
N ALA A 496 -18.08 14.78 5.15
CA ALA A 496 -18.54 14.50 3.80
C ALA A 496 -20.00 15.00 3.65
N VAL A 497 -20.24 15.74 2.59
CA VAL A 497 -21.54 16.37 2.31
C VAL A 497 -22.03 15.93 0.93
N LEU A 498 -23.14 15.21 0.89
CA LEU A 498 -23.85 14.93 -0.36
C LEU A 498 -24.70 16.14 -0.77
N ILE A 499 -24.55 16.59 -2.01
CA ILE A 499 -25.41 17.60 -2.61
C ILE A 499 -26.51 16.85 -3.40
N PRO A 500 -27.74 16.67 -2.84
CA PRO A 500 -28.68 15.69 -3.33
C PRO A 500 -29.13 15.90 -4.79
N LYS A 501 -29.24 17.15 -5.24
CA LYS A 501 -29.68 17.47 -6.62
C LYS A 501 -28.64 17.15 -7.68
N LEU A 502 -27.37 17.18 -7.32
CA LEU A 502 -26.22 16.91 -8.20
C LEU A 502 -25.65 15.51 -7.99
N ASN A 503 -26.02 14.88 -6.89
CA ASN A 503 -25.41 13.63 -6.41
C ASN A 503 -23.89 13.72 -6.23
N TRP A 504 -23.38 14.93 -5.94
CA TRP A 504 -21.95 15.18 -5.67
C TRP A 504 -21.66 15.04 -4.20
N VAL A 505 -20.52 14.45 -3.87
CA VAL A 505 -20.01 14.42 -2.49
C VAL A 505 -18.80 15.34 -2.38
N VAL A 506 -18.90 16.33 -1.49
CA VAL A 506 -17.80 17.24 -1.15
C VAL A 506 -17.24 16.79 0.19
N ARG A 507 -15.91 16.69 0.27
CA ARG A 507 -15.18 16.24 1.47
C ARG A 507 -14.22 17.32 1.96
N GLY A 508 -14.01 17.35 3.26
CA GLY A 508 -13.00 18.18 3.89
C GLY A 508 -12.41 17.46 5.08
N PHE A 509 -11.10 17.59 5.28
CA PHE A 509 -10.36 16.94 6.34
C PHE A 509 -9.29 17.88 6.91
N TYR A 510 -9.04 17.74 8.18
CA TYR A 510 -7.92 18.29 8.91
C TYR A 510 -7.45 17.26 9.93
N GLY A 511 -6.16 16.96 9.95
CA GLY A 511 -5.63 15.99 10.89
C GLY A 511 -4.13 16.11 11.10
N HIS A 512 -3.70 15.47 12.17
CA HIS A 512 -2.30 15.27 12.48
C HIS A 512 -1.95 13.79 12.41
N PHE A 513 -0.70 13.49 12.07
CA PHE A 513 -0.16 12.15 12.00
C PHE A 513 1.19 12.09 12.70
N TYR A 514 1.58 10.90 13.09
CA TYR A 514 2.89 10.64 13.68
C TYR A 514 3.45 9.34 13.11
N GLN A 515 4.69 9.40 12.67
CA GLN A 515 5.44 8.25 12.23
C GLN A 515 6.62 8.04 13.19
N PRO A 516 6.71 6.87 13.86
CA PRO A 516 7.83 6.59 14.74
C PRO A 516 9.14 6.47 13.93
N PRO A 517 10.29 6.83 14.53
CA PRO A 517 11.56 6.64 13.85
C PRO A 517 11.88 5.14 13.73
N PRO A 518 12.65 4.73 12.71
CA PRO A 518 13.17 3.37 12.63
C PRO A 518 14.05 3.03 13.83
N LEU A 519 13.99 1.79 14.30
CA LEU A 519 14.71 1.39 15.52
C LEU A 519 16.23 1.36 15.30
N THR A 520 16.68 0.80 14.16
CA THR A 520 18.09 0.60 13.77
C THR A 520 18.90 1.88 13.67
N SER A 521 18.27 2.99 13.34
CA SER A 521 18.96 4.27 13.12
C SER A 521 19.20 5.09 14.38
N LEU A 522 18.80 4.60 15.54
CA LEU A 522 18.97 5.29 16.82
C LEU A 522 20.27 4.94 17.52
N SER A 523 20.86 3.84 17.17
CA SER A 523 22.15 3.33 17.66
C SER A 523 22.75 2.42 16.58
N GLY A 524 23.88 1.85 16.84
CA GLY A 524 24.42 0.81 15.99
C GLY A 524 25.64 1.17 15.19
N PRO A 525 25.97 0.30 14.20
CA PRO A 525 27.22 0.39 13.44
C PRO A 525 27.38 1.70 12.69
N ALA A 526 26.29 2.28 12.21
CA ALA A 526 26.32 3.57 11.53
C ALA A 526 26.80 4.71 12.44
N LEU A 527 26.44 4.71 13.73
CA LEU A 527 26.94 5.67 14.71
C LEU A 527 28.45 5.58 14.89
N GLN A 528 28.99 4.38 14.96
CA GLN A 528 30.43 4.18 15.09
C GLN A 528 31.18 4.60 13.81
N TYR A 529 30.64 4.31 12.65
CA TYR A 529 31.16 4.78 11.37
C TYR A 529 31.16 6.30 11.31
N ALA A 530 30.07 6.95 11.70
CA ALA A 530 29.95 8.41 11.75
C ALA A 530 31.00 9.05 12.67
N ASN A 531 31.21 8.48 13.84
CA ASN A 531 32.21 9.00 14.80
C ASN A 531 33.64 8.86 14.30
N GLY A 532 33.92 7.90 13.41
CA GLY A 532 35.25 7.70 12.82
C GLY A 532 35.59 8.61 11.63
N ASN A 533 34.59 9.24 10.99
CA ASN A 533 34.73 9.96 9.71
C ASN A 533 34.40 11.46 9.77
N ASP A 534 34.65 12.14 10.89
CA ASP A 534 34.32 13.57 11.06
C ASP A 534 32.84 13.93 10.77
N THR A 535 31.94 12.95 10.82
CA THR A 535 30.51 13.14 10.79
C THR A 535 29.95 13.16 12.22
N GLY A 536 28.90 13.91 12.46
CA GLY A 536 28.15 13.88 13.72
C GLY A 536 26.95 12.91 13.58
N PHE A 537 26.44 12.43 14.71
CA PHE A 537 25.19 11.70 14.76
C PHE A 537 24.26 12.30 15.80
N LEU A 538 22.99 12.50 15.41
CA LEU A 538 21.92 12.90 16.30
C LEU A 538 20.84 11.83 16.33
N PRO A 539 20.20 11.58 17.49
CA PRO A 539 19.05 10.67 17.53
C PRO A 539 17.95 11.11 16.57
N LEU A 540 17.35 10.15 15.88
CA LEU A 540 16.17 10.39 15.06
C LEU A 540 14.96 10.61 15.96
N HIS A 541 14.16 11.58 15.60
CA HIS A 541 12.85 11.83 16.20
C HIS A 541 11.76 11.46 15.19
N GLY A 542 10.61 11.05 15.70
CA GLY A 542 9.49 10.70 14.83
C GLY A 542 8.97 11.89 14.02
N GLU A 543 8.56 11.61 12.80
CA GLU A 543 7.94 12.60 11.91
C GLU A 543 6.55 12.97 12.42
N ARG A 544 6.19 14.25 12.30
CA ARG A 544 4.91 14.81 12.71
C ARG A 544 4.32 15.63 11.58
N ASP A 545 3.17 15.19 11.10
CA ASP A 545 2.50 15.80 9.96
C ASP A 545 1.24 16.55 10.37
N GLU A 546 0.99 17.63 9.67
CA GLU A 546 -0.26 18.38 9.64
C GLU A 546 -0.81 18.34 8.21
N GLU A 547 -2.00 17.76 8.01
CA GLU A 547 -2.63 17.64 6.70
C GLU A 547 -3.95 18.40 6.64
N HIS A 548 -4.14 19.13 5.54
CA HIS A 548 -5.42 19.68 5.10
C HIS A 548 -5.77 19.06 3.76
N GLN A 549 -6.97 18.51 3.63
CA GLN A 549 -7.43 17.95 2.37
C GLN A 549 -8.86 18.36 2.06
N PHE A 550 -9.14 18.68 0.79
CA PHE A 550 -10.45 18.95 0.27
C PHE A 550 -10.67 18.16 -1.01
N GLY A 551 -11.86 17.57 -1.17
CA GLY A 551 -12.14 16.76 -2.33
C GLY A 551 -13.59 16.85 -2.78
N VAL A 552 -13.82 16.44 -4.03
CA VAL A 552 -15.16 16.32 -4.61
C VAL A 552 -15.25 15.05 -5.46
N GLN A 553 -16.30 14.29 -5.23
CA GLN A 553 -16.62 13.11 -6.01
C GLN A 553 -17.87 13.38 -6.84
N ILE A 554 -17.78 13.17 -8.15
CA ILE A 554 -18.81 13.53 -9.14
C ILE A 554 -19.15 12.31 -9.98
N PRO A 555 -20.28 11.62 -9.72
CA PRO A 555 -20.80 10.60 -10.62
C PRO A 555 -21.52 11.27 -11.80
N PHE A 556 -21.26 10.79 -13.01
CA PHE A 556 -21.87 11.30 -14.23
C PHE A 556 -22.06 10.19 -15.26
N HIS A 557 -23.28 9.80 -15.57
CA HIS A 557 -23.62 8.76 -16.54
C HIS A 557 -22.80 7.46 -16.41
N GLY A 558 -22.60 7.00 -15.18
CA GLY A 558 -21.79 5.82 -14.87
C GLY A 558 -20.29 6.07 -14.80
N TRP A 559 -19.80 7.25 -15.17
CA TRP A 559 -18.45 7.70 -14.87
C TRP A 559 -18.36 8.17 -13.43
N LEU A 560 -17.20 7.97 -12.83
CA LEU A 560 -16.87 8.53 -11.52
C LEU A 560 -15.62 9.40 -11.67
N LEU A 561 -15.75 10.68 -11.32
CA LEU A 561 -14.65 11.62 -11.20
C LEU A 561 -14.43 11.89 -9.71
N ASP A 562 -13.19 11.77 -9.25
CA ASP A 562 -12.76 12.11 -7.90
C ASP A 562 -11.57 13.05 -7.97
N ALA A 563 -11.71 14.25 -7.41
CA ALA A 563 -10.70 15.29 -7.43
C ALA A 563 -10.42 15.77 -6.01
N ASP A 564 -9.15 15.82 -5.64
CA ASP A 564 -8.69 16.23 -4.33
C ASP A 564 -7.58 17.28 -4.43
N THR A 565 -7.48 18.13 -3.42
CA THR A 565 -6.31 18.98 -3.17
C THR A 565 -5.89 18.84 -1.72
N PHE A 566 -4.59 18.79 -1.46
CA PHE A 566 -4.07 18.67 -0.12
C PHE A 566 -2.81 19.51 0.09
N GLU A 567 -2.53 19.79 1.34
CA GLU A 567 -1.26 20.31 1.84
C GLU A 567 -0.87 19.50 3.06
N THR A 568 0.33 18.92 3.03
CA THR A 568 0.98 18.26 4.17
C THR A 568 2.21 19.05 4.56
N LYS A 569 2.35 19.33 5.87
CA LYS A 569 3.55 19.91 6.47
C LYS A 569 4.12 18.93 7.47
N ALA A 570 5.32 18.46 7.19
CA ALA A 570 6.06 17.55 8.05
C ALA A 570 7.08 18.32 8.90
N GLN A 571 7.24 17.86 10.15
CA GLN A 571 8.36 18.20 11.03
C GLN A 571 9.16 16.92 11.29
N ASN A 572 10.48 17.00 11.30
CA ASN A 572 11.38 15.87 11.31
C ASN A 572 11.07 14.93 10.15
N PHE A 573 10.95 15.49 8.94
CA PHE A 573 10.66 14.72 7.72
C PHE A 573 11.65 13.60 7.59
N LEU A 574 11.17 12.36 7.55
CA LEU A 574 11.99 11.17 7.46
C LEU A 574 12.40 10.93 6.02
N ASP A 575 13.71 10.83 5.84
CA ASP A 575 14.37 10.60 4.57
C ASP A 575 15.54 9.63 4.81
N HIS A 576 16.33 9.32 3.82
CA HIS A 576 17.48 8.45 3.95
C HIS A 576 18.68 8.97 3.18
N SER A 577 19.86 8.51 3.57
CA SER A 577 21.12 8.70 2.85
C SER A 577 21.77 7.33 2.62
N ASN A 578 22.64 7.22 1.64
CA ASN A 578 23.33 5.99 1.32
C ASN A 578 24.78 6.03 1.75
N ILE A 579 25.39 4.87 1.96
CA ILE A 579 26.84 4.74 2.11
C ILE A 579 27.46 4.48 0.75
N GLY A 580 28.05 5.52 0.15
CA GLY A 580 28.64 5.44 -1.19
C GLY A 580 27.56 5.09 -2.23
N GLU A 581 27.86 4.13 -3.09
CA GLU A 581 26.92 3.60 -4.10
C GLU A 581 26.23 2.29 -3.64
N SER A 582 26.32 1.97 -2.35
CA SER A 582 25.66 0.79 -1.81
C SER A 582 24.16 1.00 -1.61
N SER A 583 23.38 -0.08 -1.54
CA SER A 583 21.99 -0.05 -1.10
C SER A 583 21.81 0.01 0.42
N ILE A 584 22.88 0.33 1.16
CA ILE A 584 22.84 0.48 2.61
C ILE A 584 22.26 1.86 2.94
N PHE A 585 20.98 1.90 3.28
CA PHE A 585 20.28 3.11 3.66
C PHE A 585 20.54 3.49 5.11
N ILE A 586 20.83 4.76 5.33
CA ILE A 586 20.95 5.36 6.65
C ILE A 586 19.81 6.38 6.78
N PRO A 587 18.79 6.09 7.59
CA PRO A 587 17.71 7.05 7.80
C PRO A 587 18.22 8.36 8.37
N VAL A 588 17.66 9.45 7.89
CA VAL A 588 17.91 10.81 8.35
C VAL A 588 16.58 11.53 8.57
N THR A 589 16.58 12.52 9.44
CA THR A 589 15.45 13.45 9.50
C THR A 589 15.88 14.84 9.09
N VAL A 590 15.08 15.49 8.26
CA VAL A 590 15.24 16.89 7.87
C VAL A 590 14.31 17.75 8.70
N GLN A 591 14.67 19.01 8.95
CA GLN A 591 13.89 19.92 9.80
C GLN A 591 12.40 19.94 9.44
N GLY A 592 12.07 19.94 8.15
CA GLY A 592 10.70 19.84 7.71
C GLY A 592 10.53 19.64 6.21
N ALA A 593 9.33 19.26 5.82
CA ALA A 593 8.91 19.19 4.44
C ALA A 593 7.53 19.86 4.24
N LYS A 594 7.26 20.23 3.02
CA LYS A 594 5.97 20.76 2.57
C LYS A 594 5.60 20.14 1.25
N ILE A 595 4.46 19.47 1.22
CA ILE A 595 3.94 18.82 0.03
C ILE A 595 2.57 19.37 -0.27
N GLN A 596 2.36 19.80 -1.50
CA GLN A 596 1.09 20.33 -1.97
C GLN A 596 0.75 19.70 -3.31
N ALA A 597 -0.47 19.26 -3.48
CA ALA A 597 -0.91 18.74 -4.76
C ALA A 597 -2.41 18.96 -5.00
N TRP A 598 -2.80 18.82 -6.27
CA TRP A 598 -4.14 18.43 -6.63
C TRP A 598 -4.10 17.16 -7.47
N GLU A 599 -5.06 16.30 -7.22
CA GLU A 599 -5.15 14.96 -7.77
C GLU A 599 -6.50 14.78 -8.47
N LEU A 600 -6.52 13.97 -9.51
CA LEU A 600 -7.73 13.64 -10.25
C LEU A 600 -7.72 12.17 -10.64
N THR A 601 -8.79 11.46 -10.30
CA THR A 601 -9.06 10.15 -10.89
C THR A 601 -10.36 10.20 -11.69
N ILE A 602 -10.39 9.52 -12.82
CA ILE A 602 -11.59 9.31 -13.63
C ILE A 602 -11.71 7.84 -13.94
N ARG A 603 -12.84 7.23 -13.62
CA ARG A 603 -13.11 5.83 -13.97
C ARG A 603 -14.38 5.76 -14.83
N SER A 604 -14.30 5.05 -15.94
CA SER A 604 -15.44 4.88 -16.84
C SER A 604 -16.35 3.73 -16.38
N PRO A 605 -17.64 3.73 -16.75
CA PRO A 605 -18.42 2.50 -16.74
C PRO A 605 -17.85 1.52 -17.77
N ARG A 606 -18.40 0.31 -17.85
CA ARG A 606 -18.08 -0.58 -18.98
C ARG A 606 -18.60 0.05 -20.28
N LEU A 607 -17.65 0.46 -21.13
CA LEU A 607 -17.93 1.08 -22.43
C LEU A 607 -18.30 -0.03 -23.42
N TRP A 608 -19.43 0.13 -24.12
CA TRP A 608 -19.93 -0.81 -25.15
C TRP A 608 -19.93 -2.30 -24.72
N ARG A 609 -20.07 -2.60 -23.43
CA ARG A 609 -19.97 -3.93 -22.83
C ARG A 609 -18.58 -4.58 -22.90
N TYR A 610 -17.56 -3.92 -23.43
CA TYR A 610 -16.29 -4.56 -23.75
C TYR A 610 -15.08 -3.96 -23.06
N GLY A 611 -15.13 -2.73 -22.60
CA GLY A 611 -13.95 -2.08 -22.07
C GLY A 611 -14.23 -1.12 -20.91
N GLN A 612 -13.18 -0.83 -20.19
CA GLN A 612 -13.15 0.18 -19.13
C GLN A 612 -11.91 1.06 -19.32
N ALA A 613 -12.05 2.34 -19.04
CA ALA A 613 -10.95 3.29 -19.06
C ALA A 613 -10.81 3.96 -17.70
N HIS A 614 -9.56 4.27 -17.33
CA HIS A 614 -9.24 5.05 -16.14
C HIS A 614 -8.21 6.11 -16.47
N LEU A 615 -8.18 7.15 -15.66
CA LEU A 615 -7.16 8.19 -15.68
C LEU A 615 -6.81 8.54 -14.25
N ALA A 616 -5.52 8.59 -13.93
CA ALA A 616 -4.97 9.10 -12.69
C ALA A 616 -4.00 10.23 -13.01
N TYR A 617 -4.22 11.40 -12.42
CA TYR A 617 -3.36 12.57 -12.64
C TYR A 617 -3.05 13.27 -11.32
N SER A 618 -1.81 13.70 -11.15
CA SER A 618 -1.35 14.53 -10.05
C SER A 618 -0.51 15.69 -10.55
N ASN A 619 -0.74 16.86 -9.97
CA ASN A 619 0.18 18.01 -10.06
C ASN A 619 0.66 18.30 -8.63
N GLN A 620 1.94 18.09 -8.39
CA GLN A 620 2.54 18.07 -7.05
C GLN A 620 3.73 19.02 -6.96
N VAL A 621 3.94 19.53 -5.74
CA VAL A 621 5.13 20.24 -5.30
C VAL A 621 5.58 19.62 -4.00
N ALA A 622 6.71 18.93 -4.00
CA ALA A 622 7.32 18.35 -2.81
C ALA A 622 8.65 19.06 -2.51
N GLN A 623 8.76 19.63 -1.31
CA GLN A 623 9.88 20.47 -0.92
C GLN A 623 10.29 20.20 0.52
N GLN A 624 11.59 20.31 0.78
CA GLN A 624 12.15 20.24 2.14
C GLN A 624 12.72 21.59 2.57
N ILE A 625 12.90 21.76 3.88
CA ILE A 625 13.49 22.96 4.46
C ILE A 625 14.38 22.63 5.64
N GLY A 626 15.47 23.36 5.76
CA GLY A 626 16.36 23.32 6.90
C GLY A 626 17.41 22.21 6.86
N PRO A 627 18.21 22.08 7.91
CA PRO A 627 19.25 21.09 8.02
C PRO A 627 18.71 19.71 8.34
N ILE A 628 19.54 18.69 8.20
CA ILE A 628 19.36 17.39 8.82
C ILE A 628 19.29 17.56 10.34
N THR A 629 18.24 17.04 10.97
CA THR A 629 17.97 17.16 12.41
C THR A 629 18.19 15.85 13.18
N GLY A 630 18.31 14.73 12.50
CA GLY A 630 18.62 13.42 13.06
C GLY A 630 19.27 12.50 12.05
N GLY A 631 19.94 11.45 12.53
CA GLY A 631 20.78 10.57 11.73
C GLY A 631 22.19 11.13 11.56
N LEU A 632 22.82 10.81 10.41
CA LEU A 632 24.13 11.37 10.06
C LEU A 632 24.01 12.85 9.71
N ILE A 633 24.68 13.69 10.44
CA ILE A 633 24.73 15.12 10.19
C ILE A 633 26.08 15.54 9.62
N CYS A 634 26.08 16.59 8.82
CA CYS A 634 27.30 17.25 8.38
C CYS A 634 28.07 17.82 9.58
N TYR A 635 29.39 17.51 9.65
CA TYR A 635 30.24 17.93 10.77
C TYR A 635 31.54 18.58 10.28
N PRO A 636 32.07 19.60 10.93
CA PRO A 636 31.41 20.37 12.00
C PRO A 636 30.24 21.20 11.45
N PRO A 637 29.11 21.29 12.17
CA PRO A 637 27.86 21.85 11.64
C PRO A 637 27.92 23.31 11.22
N ASN A 638 28.93 24.04 11.63
CA ASN A 638 29.16 25.44 11.24
C ASN A 638 30.18 25.60 10.08
N SER A 639 30.61 24.51 9.46
CA SER A 639 31.53 24.60 8.30
C SER A 639 30.76 25.13 7.07
N PRO A 640 31.45 25.80 6.15
CA PRO A 640 30.81 26.19 4.87
C PRO A 640 30.25 25.04 4.07
N ALA A 641 30.82 23.82 4.22
CA ALA A 641 30.35 22.61 3.57
C ALA A 641 28.98 22.13 4.12
N CYS A 642 28.65 22.52 5.36
CA CYS A 642 27.36 22.22 5.99
C CYS A 642 26.32 23.34 5.83
N ALA A 643 26.59 24.32 4.97
CA ALA A 643 25.68 25.45 4.78
C ALA A 643 24.40 24.98 4.08
N VAL A 644 23.26 25.17 4.73
CA VAL A 644 21.94 24.86 4.19
C VAL A 644 21.43 26.04 3.38
N ALA A 645 20.87 25.77 2.21
CA ALA A 645 20.23 26.79 1.39
C ALA A 645 19.04 27.44 2.17
N PRO A 646 18.88 28.75 2.14
CA PRO A 646 17.76 29.39 2.79
C PRO A 646 16.44 29.11 2.06
N GLY A 647 15.40 28.73 2.79
CA GLY A 647 14.06 28.48 2.25
C GLY A 647 13.82 27.04 1.85
N TYR A 648 12.74 26.82 1.09
CA TYR A 648 12.36 25.52 0.57
C TYR A 648 13.14 25.16 -0.68
N SER A 649 13.66 23.92 -0.75
CA SER A 649 14.25 23.29 -1.92
C SER A 649 13.38 22.09 -2.36
N ALA A 650 13.39 21.77 -3.66
CA ALA A 650 12.71 20.58 -4.14
C ALA A 650 13.34 19.32 -3.52
N LEU A 651 12.52 18.33 -3.20
CA LEU A 651 13.01 16.97 -2.94
C LEU A 651 13.62 16.40 -4.24
N ASP A 652 14.57 15.49 -4.13
CA ASP A 652 15.21 14.84 -5.28
C ASP A 652 14.22 14.13 -6.20
N HIS A 653 13.16 13.58 -5.62
CA HIS A 653 12.07 12.89 -6.29
C HIS A 653 10.82 13.78 -6.52
N ASP A 654 10.91 15.11 -6.47
CA ASP A 654 9.79 15.99 -6.84
C ASP A 654 9.54 15.92 -8.35
N GLN A 655 8.37 15.41 -8.75
CA GLN A 655 7.88 15.40 -10.13
C GLN A 655 6.58 16.19 -10.23
N ARG A 656 6.60 17.29 -11.00
CA ARG A 656 5.48 18.24 -11.04
C ARG A 656 4.19 17.69 -11.61
N ASN A 657 4.26 16.83 -12.63
CA ASN A 657 3.09 16.26 -13.25
C ASN A 657 3.30 14.77 -13.48
N THR A 658 2.36 13.98 -13.02
CA THR A 658 2.28 12.54 -13.26
C THR A 658 0.90 12.22 -13.81
N LEU A 659 0.82 11.54 -14.94
CA LEU A 659 -0.45 11.11 -15.54
C LEU A 659 -0.33 9.65 -15.99
N ASN A 660 -1.34 8.88 -15.62
CA ASN A 660 -1.58 7.54 -16.12
C ASN A 660 -2.96 7.47 -16.78
N PHE A 661 -3.00 6.97 -17.99
CA PHE A 661 -4.23 6.68 -18.71
C PHE A 661 -4.23 5.21 -19.11
N GLY A 662 -5.15 4.44 -18.55
CA GLY A 662 -5.32 3.04 -18.88
C GLY A 662 -6.66 2.76 -19.56
N MET A 663 -6.64 1.77 -20.44
CA MET A 663 -7.83 1.25 -21.11
C MET A 663 -7.68 -0.25 -21.29
N ASN A 664 -8.68 -1.01 -20.89
CA ASN A 664 -8.78 -2.42 -21.15
C ASN A 664 -10.08 -2.75 -21.91
N GLY A 665 -10.08 -3.81 -22.69
CA GLY A 665 -11.28 -4.19 -23.44
C GLY A 665 -11.28 -5.63 -23.91
N ASN A 666 -12.49 -6.23 -23.90
CA ASN A 666 -12.73 -7.52 -24.47
C ASN A 666 -12.93 -7.38 -25.98
N LEU A 667 -12.26 -8.21 -26.74
CA LEU A 667 -12.34 -8.29 -28.18
C LEU A 667 -13.17 -9.53 -28.60
N PRO A 668 -13.61 -9.62 -29.87
CA PRO A 668 -14.23 -10.84 -30.38
C PRO A 668 -13.35 -12.08 -30.17
N TYR A 669 -13.99 -13.24 -30.16
CA TYR A 669 -13.32 -14.54 -30.04
C TYR A 669 -12.60 -14.79 -28.72
N ARG A 670 -13.13 -14.23 -27.61
CA ARG A 670 -12.56 -14.33 -26.24
C ARG A 670 -11.13 -13.77 -26.14
N ALA A 671 -10.81 -12.80 -26.97
CA ALA A 671 -9.56 -12.05 -26.85
C ALA A 671 -9.75 -10.80 -25.98
N TYR A 672 -8.67 -10.22 -25.52
CA TYR A 672 -8.64 -8.92 -24.84
C TYR A 672 -7.42 -8.13 -25.26
N ALA A 673 -7.51 -6.82 -25.09
CA ALA A 673 -6.39 -5.90 -25.24
C ALA A 673 -6.39 -4.90 -24.11
N SER A 674 -5.22 -4.48 -23.67
CA SER A 674 -5.04 -3.45 -22.67
C SER A 674 -3.89 -2.52 -23.08
N LEU A 675 -4.07 -1.26 -22.79
CA LEU A 675 -3.10 -0.19 -23.04
C LEU A 675 -2.99 0.65 -21.78
N ASN A 676 -1.77 0.95 -21.35
CA ASN A 676 -1.49 2.00 -20.37
C ASN A 676 -0.52 3.03 -20.97
N ILE A 677 -0.73 4.30 -20.69
CA ILE A 677 0.14 5.41 -21.08
C ILE A 677 0.51 6.18 -19.83
N TYR A 678 1.80 6.23 -19.56
CA TYR A 678 2.40 7.02 -18.50
C TYR A 678 3.01 8.30 -19.07
N TYR A 679 2.81 9.43 -18.39
CA TYR A 679 3.53 10.68 -18.59
C TYR A 679 4.02 11.20 -17.25
N GLY A 680 5.35 11.43 -17.14
CA GLY A 680 6.02 12.14 -16.06
C GLY A 680 6.73 13.38 -16.61
N SER A 681 6.59 14.51 -15.94
CA SER A 681 7.22 15.76 -16.40
C SER A 681 8.74 15.82 -16.15
N GLY A 682 9.29 14.80 -15.54
CA GLY A 682 10.68 14.73 -15.08
C GLY A 682 10.82 15.10 -13.61
N PHE A 683 11.74 14.42 -12.93
CA PHE A 683 12.07 14.65 -11.53
C PHE A 683 12.98 15.84 -11.34
N SER A 684 13.13 16.33 -10.13
CA SER A 684 14.05 17.43 -9.83
C SER A 684 15.49 17.04 -10.20
N ASN A 685 16.25 18.02 -10.70
CA ASN A 685 17.65 17.84 -11.02
C ASN A 685 18.48 18.13 -9.75
N GLY A 686 18.50 17.17 -8.84
CA GLY A 686 18.94 17.35 -7.46
C GLY A 686 20.43 17.54 -7.29
N TYR A 687 21.27 16.86 -8.09
CA TYR A 687 22.70 16.88 -7.90
C TYR A 687 23.40 17.95 -8.72
N GLN A 688 24.10 18.88 -8.05
CA GLN A 688 24.72 20.05 -8.67
C GLN A 688 26.24 20.15 -8.42
N ASP A 689 26.83 19.28 -7.59
CA ASP A 689 28.26 19.27 -7.28
C ASP A 689 28.82 17.84 -7.24
N PRO A 690 29.56 17.38 -8.26
CA PRO A 690 29.88 18.08 -9.49
C PRO A 690 28.64 18.47 -10.31
N PRO A 691 28.73 19.45 -11.18
CA PRO A 691 27.58 19.93 -11.96
C PRO A 691 26.92 18.79 -12.71
N SER A 692 25.61 18.65 -12.57
CA SER A 692 24.82 17.72 -13.35
C SER A 692 25.06 17.95 -14.86
N PRO A 693 25.16 16.89 -15.68
CA PRO A 693 25.21 17.01 -17.13
C PRO A 693 23.94 17.63 -17.73
N PHE A 694 22.87 17.76 -16.94
CA PHE A 694 21.59 18.31 -17.36
C PHE A 694 21.43 19.75 -16.90
N ASN A 695 20.97 20.59 -17.79
CA ASN A 695 20.67 22.01 -17.50
C ASN A 695 19.18 22.13 -17.10
N GLY A 696 18.91 22.93 -16.09
CA GLY A 696 17.55 23.22 -15.63
C GLY A 696 17.25 22.64 -14.25
N ALA A 697 16.10 23.00 -13.71
CA ALA A 697 15.66 22.59 -12.37
C ALA A 697 15.06 21.16 -12.34
N TYR A 698 14.74 20.59 -13.50
CA TYR A 698 14.14 19.28 -13.66
C TYR A 698 14.79 18.52 -14.81
N LEU A 699 14.85 17.20 -14.65
CA LEU A 699 15.26 16.26 -15.69
C LEU A 699 14.24 16.22 -16.83
N PRO A 700 14.61 15.69 -18.02
CA PRO A 700 13.67 15.56 -19.12
C PRO A 700 12.49 14.63 -18.80
N GLY A 701 11.30 15.03 -19.22
CA GLY A 701 10.08 14.23 -19.03
C GLY A 701 10.10 12.91 -19.78
N LEU A 702 9.33 11.93 -19.26
CA LEU A 702 9.16 10.60 -19.81
C LEU A 702 7.71 10.41 -20.29
N VAL A 703 7.58 9.87 -21.51
CA VAL A 703 6.33 9.26 -22.00
C VAL A 703 6.61 7.79 -22.27
N SER A 704 5.84 6.91 -21.66
CA SER A 704 5.91 5.47 -21.87
C SER A 704 4.53 4.92 -22.19
N ALA A 705 4.48 3.83 -22.96
CA ALA A 705 3.23 3.12 -23.24
C ALA A 705 3.46 1.61 -23.10
N ASP A 706 2.50 0.94 -22.46
CA ASP A 706 2.50 -0.48 -22.20
C ASP A 706 1.28 -1.13 -22.86
N LEU A 707 1.45 -2.31 -23.42
CA LEU A 707 0.43 -3.00 -24.19
C LEU A 707 0.35 -4.46 -23.79
N SER A 708 -0.86 -5.00 -23.65
CA SER A 708 -1.13 -6.42 -23.51
C SER A 708 -2.16 -6.88 -24.53
N LEU A 709 -1.93 -8.06 -25.08
CA LEU A 709 -2.87 -8.77 -25.94
C LEU A 709 -3.00 -10.21 -25.44
N GLY A 710 -4.22 -10.65 -25.19
CA GLY A 710 -4.44 -12.00 -24.71
C GLY A 710 -5.66 -12.67 -25.33
N LYS A 711 -5.74 -13.97 -25.15
CA LYS A 711 -6.83 -14.81 -25.66
C LYS A 711 -7.09 -16.00 -24.76
N GLU A 712 -8.35 -16.21 -24.43
CA GLU A 712 -8.85 -17.43 -23.80
C GLU A 712 -9.06 -18.53 -24.85
N ILE A 713 -8.48 -19.69 -24.61
CA ILE A 713 -8.56 -20.88 -25.48
C ILE A 713 -9.32 -21.97 -24.72
N GLY A 714 -10.61 -22.13 -25.03
CA GLY A 714 -11.49 -22.96 -24.21
C GLY A 714 -11.75 -22.33 -22.85
N GLU A 715 -11.90 -23.14 -21.81
CA GLU A 715 -12.16 -22.71 -20.43
C GLU A 715 -10.90 -22.76 -19.56
N ASN A 716 -9.91 -23.55 -19.98
CA ASN A 716 -8.78 -23.94 -19.16
C ASN A 716 -7.47 -23.23 -19.50
N LEU A 717 -7.34 -22.72 -20.72
CA LEU A 717 -6.08 -22.16 -21.21
C LEU A 717 -6.26 -20.71 -21.62
N SER A 718 -5.37 -19.83 -21.17
CA SER A 718 -5.20 -18.51 -21.74
C SER A 718 -3.73 -18.27 -22.15
N VAL A 719 -3.55 -17.48 -23.18
CA VAL A 719 -2.24 -17.05 -23.67
C VAL A 719 -2.25 -15.53 -23.84
N SER A 720 -1.17 -14.89 -23.47
CA SER A 720 -1.01 -13.44 -23.64
C SER A 720 0.41 -13.06 -24.01
N VAL A 721 0.53 -11.88 -24.61
CA VAL A 721 1.80 -11.22 -24.90
C VAL A 721 1.71 -9.81 -24.34
N HIS A 722 2.76 -9.42 -23.63
CA HIS A 722 2.88 -8.14 -22.96
C HIS A 722 4.11 -7.40 -23.46
N SER A 723 4.00 -6.11 -23.62
CA SER A 723 5.13 -5.23 -23.91
C SER A 723 5.06 -4.01 -23.02
N GLN A 724 6.01 -3.87 -22.12
CA GLN A 724 6.22 -2.65 -21.34
C GLN A 724 7.19 -1.74 -22.09
N ASN A 725 6.99 -0.42 -21.96
CA ASN A 725 7.75 0.58 -22.68
C ASN A 725 7.88 0.27 -24.19
N VAL A 726 6.75 0.18 -24.88
CA VAL A 726 6.67 -0.19 -26.31
C VAL A 726 7.58 0.65 -27.19
N SER A 727 7.71 1.92 -26.91
CA SER A 727 8.56 2.88 -27.63
C SER A 727 10.07 2.67 -27.37
N ASN A 728 10.44 1.90 -26.36
CA ASN A 728 11.80 1.78 -25.82
C ASN A 728 12.42 3.16 -25.48
N THR A 729 11.61 4.05 -24.93
CA THR A 729 12.09 5.34 -24.50
C THR A 729 12.96 5.17 -23.25
N ARG A 730 14.16 5.73 -23.27
CA ARG A 730 15.10 5.74 -22.15
C ARG A 730 15.25 7.17 -21.64
N ARG A 731 15.04 7.36 -20.35
CA ARG A 731 15.19 8.67 -19.68
C ARG A 731 15.79 8.45 -18.30
N LEU A 732 16.62 9.37 -17.90
CA LEU A 732 17.11 9.47 -16.55
C LEU A 732 15.96 9.90 -15.65
N LEU A 733 15.71 9.11 -14.61
CA LEU A 733 14.68 9.38 -13.59
C LEU A 733 15.28 10.10 -12.39
N ASP A 734 16.47 9.65 -11.98
CA ASP A 734 17.16 10.21 -10.84
C ASP A 734 18.64 10.41 -11.15
N ASN A 735 19.19 11.55 -10.73
CA ASN A 735 20.61 11.88 -10.82
C ASN A 735 21.20 12.25 -9.45
N SER A 736 20.58 11.86 -8.38
CA SER A 736 21.16 11.87 -7.04
C SER A 736 22.16 10.72 -6.90
N LEU A 737 23.01 10.79 -5.89
CA LEU A 737 23.93 9.69 -5.56
C LEU A 737 23.20 8.66 -4.72
N THR A 738 22.48 7.77 -5.38
CA THR A 738 21.85 6.62 -4.77
C THR A 738 22.60 5.32 -5.12
N PHE A 739 22.16 4.19 -4.63
CA PHE A 739 22.83 2.92 -4.90
C PHE A 739 22.96 2.64 -6.40
N GLY A 740 24.13 2.17 -6.84
CA GLY A 740 24.44 1.92 -8.23
C GLY A 740 24.58 3.18 -9.10
N GLY A 741 24.47 4.38 -8.52
CA GLY A 741 24.61 5.64 -9.23
C GLY A 741 23.31 6.20 -9.79
N PHE A 742 23.30 6.74 -11.00
CA PHE A 742 22.11 7.26 -11.67
C PHE A 742 21.08 6.18 -11.99
N HIS A 743 19.80 6.56 -12.09
CA HIS A 743 18.71 5.62 -12.36
C HIS A 743 17.96 5.97 -13.65
N TYR A 744 18.05 5.07 -14.64
CA TYR A 744 17.26 5.15 -15.86
C TYR A 744 15.99 4.32 -15.74
N ASN A 745 14.90 4.75 -16.38
CA ASN A 745 13.70 3.93 -16.49
C ASN A 745 13.97 2.62 -17.24
N ASP A 746 13.11 1.64 -17.04
CA ASP A 746 13.18 0.33 -17.67
C ASP A 746 13.19 0.41 -19.21
N PRO A 747 13.99 -0.43 -19.88
CA PRO A 747 13.93 -0.61 -21.33
C PRO A 747 12.63 -1.33 -21.71
N ARG A 748 12.41 -1.47 -23.03
CA ARG A 748 11.29 -2.28 -23.50
C ARG A 748 11.45 -3.74 -23.08
N GLN A 749 10.48 -4.20 -22.30
CA GLN A 749 10.35 -5.58 -21.88
C GLN A 749 9.21 -6.26 -22.67
N ILE A 750 9.47 -7.42 -23.26
CA ILE A 750 8.47 -8.20 -23.98
C ILE A 750 8.48 -9.62 -23.42
N TYR A 751 7.31 -10.09 -23.03
CA TYR A 751 7.16 -11.47 -22.54
C TYR A 751 5.82 -12.07 -22.97
N GLY A 752 5.83 -13.38 -23.09
CA GLY A 752 4.62 -14.19 -23.28
C GLY A 752 4.26 -14.90 -21.99
N GLU A 753 2.98 -15.05 -21.76
CA GLU A 753 2.45 -15.76 -20.61
C GLU A 753 1.44 -16.82 -21.04
N VAL A 754 1.46 -17.95 -20.35
CA VAL A 754 0.49 -19.06 -20.48
C VAL A 754 -0.10 -19.34 -19.12
N ARG A 755 -1.45 -19.32 -19.01
CA ARG A 755 -2.20 -19.73 -17.82
C ARG A 755 -3.01 -20.98 -18.11
N TYR A 756 -2.81 -22.00 -17.32
CA TYR A 756 -3.54 -23.25 -17.41
C TYR A 756 -4.29 -23.53 -16.12
N ARG A 757 -5.62 -23.61 -16.23
CA ARG A 757 -6.54 -23.92 -15.13
C ARG A 757 -6.93 -25.39 -15.19
N PHE A 758 -6.92 -26.06 -14.05
CA PHE A 758 -7.24 -27.48 -13.94
C PHE A 758 -8.00 -27.79 -12.67
N HIS A 759 -8.72 -28.91 -12.65
CA HIS A 759 -9.38 -29.45 -11.45
C HIS A 759 -8.56 -30.65 -10.93
N PHE A 760 -8.58 -30.84 -9.59
CA PHE A 760 -7.88 -31.95 -8.93
C PHE A 760 -8.75 -32.69 -7.92
#